data_6638050b8a162db0087a1562595f9b53
#
_entry.id   6638050b8a162db0087a1562595f9b53
#
_cell.length_a   1.000
_cell.length_b   1.000
_cell.length_c   1.000
_cell.angle_alpha   90.00
_cell.angle_beta   90.00
_cell.angle_gamma   90.00
#
_symmetry.space_group_name_H-M   'P 1'
#
loop_
_entity.id
_entity.type
_entity.pdbx_description
1 polymer ?
#
loop_
_entity_poly.entity_id
_entity_poly.type
_entity_poly.pdbx_seq_one_letter_code
_entity_poly.pdbx_strand_id
1 'polypeptide(L)'
;MENLKKLELLEGLLDLDRFQHLEFLLYRRISGTYKNNKTHSSSILELRVDVDGRRPQRILSGDLFRRFTIDLGFWHNFNLDAAIAPASHFSPFTIVLYQRSFIVETVDISTSNEVTTLSGAIRYYDDPAVNDETIVVEIPRVRFFQPAPECSAKIYKAGILKSAYCLPKISEYFRSVHLEIDRYEGTSFPEDVDMGLDPSPDDLPAGTIDTARVFRNAGIDLTVQEDDVLNDPDSPDVGNNWSEAELHQLMEDNFDRFGNYLQWNVYGVIVPRFGDPNYNAGYYGTMFDWGGWQAGDTFLRQGFAIAEDATRARSSGSLYNNDAKRDRLVLQTFCHELGHAFNLPHAWQRSVDDNPASNSFMNYPWRYTDGGESGFWEDFRWEFDDSELVWMRHGNRRDVIFGGNDWIGNNLSIFTGPMPEVQEGPLALQIDGNEFVRPFEPVILQVKLTNTSAQNQIALDRLQPEDQLLQIYIEQPDGSHRRYMPPVKRLLAPGDVVNLAPGESIYDSVNLTYSTAGPTFSEPGEYRIRAYYGNEEAAVMSGSLRLRVSSHYSLEEEKLTHFLRRVDVAKFLYYRGGGPKYDGVVQELEEICGKYEKNQPEIVQQLQLALGVHYARDFKTVKVIGKKRLISVVKAEPKKAIKALSGALGSAKGKATTLDALTFAKASGLLLDVCEKLGDWKTAELTAEKAIRQLQDHESTKAHFNSFKKRLTQIRKKTKK
;
A
#
# COMPACT_ATOMS: atom_id res chain seq x y z
N MET A 1 -17.45 38.71 37.65
CA MET A 1 -17.49 40.16 37.46
C MET A 1 -16.10 40.78 37.33
N GLU A 2 -15.12 40.34 38.08
CA GLU A 2 -13.75 40.88 38.00
C GLU A 2 -13.01 40.52 36.70
N ASN A 3 -13.27 39.35 36.15
CA ASN A 3 -12.71 38.94 34.85
C ASN A 3 -13.37 39.61 33.64
N LEU A 4 -14.62 40.03 33.75
CA LEU A 4 -15.30 40.84 32.74
C LEU A 4 -14.76 42.27 32.68
N LYS A 5 -14.45 42.87 33.82
CA LYS A 5 -13.84 44.21 33.89
C LYS A 5 -12.40 44.24 33.37
N LYS A 6 -11.65 43.11 33.49
CA LYS A 6 -10.33 42.97 32.89
C LYS A 6 -10.38 42.82 31.37
N LEU A 7 -11.44 42.19 30.83
CA LEU A 7 -11.66 42.13 29.38
C LEU A 7 -12.06 43.48 28.81
N GLU A 8 -12.93 44.23 29.48
CA GLU A 8 -13.32 45.62 29.06
C GLU A 8 -12.15 46.61 29.12
N LEU A 9 -11.20 46.40 30.03
CA LEU A 9 -9.96 47.19 30.11
C LEU A 9 -8.94 46.85 29.01
N LEU A 10 -8.93 45.61 28.52
CA LEU A 10 -8.13 45.17 27.39
C LEU A 10 -8.70 45.63 26.04
N GLU A 11 -10.02 45.74 25.93
CA GLU A 11 -10.71 46.26 24.74
C GLU A 11 -10.39 47.75 24.46
N GLY A 12 -10.05 48.52 25.50
CA GLY A 12 -9.69 49.97 25.38
C GLY A 12 -8.25 50.26 25.00
N LEU A 13 -7.37 49.27 24.92
CA LEU A 13 -5.94 49.43 24.71
C LEU A 13 -5.39 48.90 23.39
N LEU A 14 -6.26 48.35 22.48
CA LEU A 14 -5.80 47.69 21.29
C LEU A 14 -6.27 48.36 20.00
N ASP A 15 -5.30 48.63 19.15
CA ASP A 15 -5.41 49.22 17.83
C ASP A 15 -6.34 48.40 16.89
N LEU A 16 -7.18 49.05 16.11
CA LEU A 16 -8.25 48.43 15.29
C LEU A 16 -7.78 47.31 14.34
N ASP A 17 -6.55 47.32 13.87
CA ASP A 17 -6.00 46.29 13.01
C ASP A 17 -5.64 44.99 13.76
N ARG A 18 -5.49 45.01 15.08
CA ARG A 18 -5.33 43.83 15.94
C ARG A 18 -6.66 43.19 16.33
N PHE A 19 -7.80 43.88 16.17
CA PHE A 19 -9.13 43.36 16.53
C PHE A 19 -9.59 42.19 15.68
N GLN A 20 -9.23 42.13 14.42
CA GLN A 20 -9.57 40.97 13.57
C GLN A 20 -8.92 39.68 14.09
N HIS A 21 -7.73 39.74 14.63
CA HIS A 21 -7.08 38.55 15.23
C HIS A 21 -7.65 38.17 16.60
N LEU A 22 -8.19 39.11 17.36
CA LEU A 22 -8.81 38.84 18.66
C LEU A 22 -10.20 38.20 18.56
N GLU A 23 -10.97 38.49 17.51
CA GLU A 23 -12.25 37.84 17.27
C GLU A 23 -12.09 36.31 17.14
N PHE A 24 -11.01 35.83 16.52
CA PHE A 24 -10.70 34.38 16.44
C PHE A 24 -10.46 33.74 17.83
N LEU A 25 -9.99 34.49 18.80
CA LEU A 25 -9.74 34.00 20.16
C LEU A 25 -11.02 33.95 21.02
N LEU A 26 -12.07 34.66 20.63
CA LEU A 26 -13.31 34.74 21.40
C LEU A 26 -14.35 33.68 21.02
N TYR A 27 -14.29 33.18 19.80
CA TYR A 27 -15.27 32.22 19.29
C TYR A 27 -14.63 30.83 19.07
N ARG A 28 -15.43 29.79 19.21
CA ARG A 28 -14.98 28.44 18.87
C ARG A 28 -14.74 28.30 17.38
N ARG A 29 -13.69 27.55 17.05
CA ARG A 29 -13.46 27.11 15.66
C ARG A 29 -14.62 26.26 15.20
N ILE A 30 -15.03 26.49 13.95
CA ILE A 30 -16.14 25.74 13.33
C ILE A 30 -15.65 24.54 12.50
N SER A 31 -14.37 24.48 12.17
CA SER A 31 -13.80 23.32 11.48
C SER A 31 -13.84 22.06 12.33
N GLY A 32 -14.05 20.91 11.68
CA GLY A 32 -14.18 19.61 12.30
C GLY A 32 -15.30 18.76 11.68
N THR A 33 -15.68 17.71 12.37
CA THR A 33 -16.70 16.76 11.90
C THR A 33 -18.02 16.95 12.65
N TYR A 34 -19.09 16.99 11.89
CA TYR A 34 -20.48 17.08 12.33
C TYR A 34 -21.26 15.86 11.87
N LYS A 35 -22.10 15.25 12.72
CA LYS A 35 -22.82 14.02 12.36
C LYS A 35 -24.16 13.91 13.09
N ASN A 36 -25.22 13.57 12.37
CA ASN A 36 -26.48 13.31 13.01
C ASN A 36 -26.54 11.88 13.62
N ASN A 37 -26.69 11.83 14.93
CA ASN A 37 -26.75 10.57 15.68
C ASN A 37 -28.18 10.14 16.03
N LYS A 38 -29.21 10.86 15.53
CA LYS A 38 -30.62 10.55 15.87
C LYS A 38 -30.99 9.14 15.39
N THR A 39 -31.38 8.27 16.31
CA THR A 39 -31.70 6.85 16.06
C THR A 39 -32.84 6.63 15.09
N HIS A 40 -33.72 7.62 14.91
CA HIS A 40 -34.90 7.54 14.04
C HIS A 40 -34.68 8.12 12.62
N SER A 41 -33.51 8.66 12.32
CA SER A 41 -33.24 9.17 10.98
C SER A 41 -32.81 8.04 10.04
N SER A 42 -33.52 7.86 8.93
CA SER A 42 -33.15 6.90 7.88
C SER A 42 -31.95 7.35 7.05
N SER A 43 -31.62 8.65 7.06
CA SER A 43 -30.47 9.23 6.37
C SER A 43 -29.49 9.82 7.37
N ILE A 44 -28.21 9.47 7.25
CA ILE A 44 -27.14 10.00 8.08
C ILE A 44 -26.19 10.77 7.19
N LEU A 45 -25.84 11.98 7.63
CA LEU A 45 -24.78 12.80 7.05
C LEU A 45 -23.64 12.94 8.08
N GLU A 46 -22.45 12.60 7.67
CA GLU A 46 -21.19 12.93 8.34
C GLU A 46 -20.52 14.04 7.53
N LEU A 47 -20.60 15.27 8.02
CA LEU A 47 -20.12 16.47 7.34
C LEU A 47 -18.80 16.92 7.93
N ARG A 48 -17.82 17.17 7.09
CA ARG A 48 -16.51 17.75 7.44
C ARG A 48 -16.46 19.18 6.97
N VAL A 49 -16.21 20.09 7.89
CA VAL A 49 -16.08 21.54 7.66
C VAL A 49 -14.61 21.90 7.85
N ASP A 50 -13.92 22.36 6.80
CA ASP A 50 -12.52 22.79 6.84
C ASP A 50 -12.42 24.22 6.32
N VAL A 51 -12.62 25.20 7.22
CA VAL A 51 -12.68 26.63 6.86
C VAL A 51 -11.86 27.51 7.79
N ASP A 52 -11.41 27.00 8.95
CA ASP A 52 -10.61 27.73 9.91
C ASP A 52 -9.59 26.82 10.62
N GLY A 53 -8.46 27.38 10.97
CA GLY A 53 -7.50 26.81 11.94
C GLY A 53 -6.50 25.78 11.44
N ARG A 54 -6.68 25.20 10.26
CA ARG A 54 -5.73 24.29 9.61
C ARG A 54 -5.67 24.60 8.11
N ARG A 55 -4.53 24.41 7.49
CA ARG A 55 -4.38 24.41 6.03
C ARG A 55 -4.63 23.01 5.45
N PRO A 56 -5.06 22.78 4.19
CA PRO A 56 -5.76 23.79 3.40
C PRO A 56 -7.13 24.10 3.98
N GLN A 57 -7.77 25.17 3.54
CA GLN A 57 -9.05 25.67 4.05
C GLN A 57 -10.03 25.96 2.92
N ARG A 58 -11.31 26.16 3.29
CA ARG A 58 -12.44 26.44 2.44
C ARG A 58 -12.94 25.24 1.65
N ILE A 59 -12.98 24.10 2.34
CA ILE A 59 -13.50 22.86 1.78
C ILE A 59 -14.61 22.34 2.70
N LEU A 60 -15.70 21.87 2.10
CA LEU A 60 -16.68 21.02 2.76
C LEU A 60 -16.66 19.65 2.10
N SER A 61 -16.82 18.60 2.89
CA SER A 61 -17.03 17.26 2.35
C SER A 61 -18.00 16.47 3.23
N GLY A 62 -18.62 15.46 2.67
CA GLY A 62 -19.54 14.64 3.45
C GLY A 62 -19.66 13.23 2.96
N ASP A 63 -19.97 12.35 3.91
CA ASP A 63 -20.33 10.96 3.65
C ASP A 63 -21.81 10.76 3.96
N LEU A 64 -22.54 10.22 2.99
CA LEU A 64 -23.96 9.88 3.14
C LEU A 64 -24.12 8.40 3.45
N PHE A 65 -24.94 8.11 4.46
CA PHE A 65 -25.26 6.75 4.85
C PHE A 65 -26.78 6.60 4.93
N ARG A 66 -27.25 5.37 4.74
CA ARG A 66 -28.64 4.99 4.94
C ARG A 66 -28.75 3.99 6.07
N ARG A 67 -29.67 4.26 6.98
CA ARG A 67 -29.99 3.41 8.11
C ARG A 67 -31.22 2.57 7.80
N PHE A 68 -31.12 1.28 8.04
CA PHE A 68 -32.22 0.34 7.97
C PHE A 68 -32.40 -0.30 9.34
N THR A 69 -33.59 -0.27 9.87
CA THR A 69 -33.95 -1.01 11.07
C THR A 69 -34.74 -2.24 10.63
N ILE A 70 -34.23 -3.42 10.94
CA ILE A 70 -34.88 -4.68 10.64
C ILE A 70 -35.56 -5.14 11.93
N ASP A 71 -36.90 -5.11 11.91
CA ASP A 71 -37.70 -5.67 12.97
C ASP A 71 -37.98 -7.16 12.69
N LEU A 72 -37.32 -8.05 13.43
CA LEU A 72 -37.45 -9.50 13.25
C LEU A 72 -38.81 -10.01 13.77
N GLY A 73 -39.61 -9.19 14.45
CA GLY A 73 -40.97 -9.53 14.84
C GLY A 73 -41.91 -9.83 13.67
N PHE A 74 -41.56 -9.39 12.45
CA PHE A 74 -42.32 -9.68 11.22
C PHE A 74 -42.18 -11.12 10.70
N TRP A 75 -41.17 -11.86 11.14
CA TRP A 75 -40.92 -13.24 10.70
C TRP A 75 -41.72 -14.31 11.44
N HIS A 76 -42.47 -13.96 12.49
CA HIS A 76 -43.33 -14.88 13.22
C HIS A 76 -44.52 -15.41 12.41
N ASN A 77 -44.82 -14.86 11.25
CA ASN A 77 -45.92 -15.29 10.37
C ASN A 77 -45.52 -16.32 9.30
N PHE A 78 -44.26 -16.69 9.24
CA PHE A 78 -43.80 -17.80 8.39
C PHE A 78 -43.53 -19.01 9.29
N ASN A 79 -44.41 -20.00 9.20
CA ASN A 79 -44.27 -21.32 9.88
C ASN A 79 -42.94 -21.96 9.51
N LEU A 80 -41.94 -21.76 10.35
CA LEU A 80 -40.78 -22.62 10.48
C LEU A 80 -40.91 -23.33 11.82
N ASP A 81 -41.00 -24.66 11.73
CA ASP A 81 -41.31 -25.56 12.85
C ASP A 81 -40.45 -25.29 14.08
N ALA A 82 -41.12 -25.25 15.20
CA ALA A 82 -40.66 -25.03 16.54
C ALA A 82 -39.54 -25.98 16.98
N ALA A 83 -38.33 -25.49 17.05
CA ALA A 83 -37.27 -26.09 17.86
C ALA A 83 -36.15 -25.11 18.27
N ILE A 84 -36.41 -23.82 18.41
CA ILE A 84 -35.43 -22.87 18.98
C ILE A 84 -36.14 -21.97 20.00
N ALA A 85 -35.68 -22.04 21.25
CA ALA A 85 -35.90 -21.27 22.45
C ALA A 85 -36.96 -20.13 22.49
N PRO A 86 -37.57 -19.85 23.66
CA PRO A 86 -38.73 -18.95 23.80
C PRO A 86 -38.39 -17.54 23.34
N ALA A 87 -39.26 -17.00 22.47
CA ALA A 87 -39.19 -15.68 21.86
C ALA A 87 -39.44 -14.56 22.87
N SER A 88 -38.45 -14.26 23.69
CA SER A 88 -38.44 -13.05 24.50
C SER A 88 -37.14 -12.29 24.22
N HIS A 89 -37.28 -11.15 23.51
CA HIS A 89 -36.25 -10.12 23.29
C HIS A 89 -35.36 -10.27 22.03
N PHE A 90 -35.93 -10.38 20.85
CA PHE A 90 -35.20 -9.90 19.64
C PHE A 90 -35.36 -8.37 19.58
N SER A 91 -34.32 -7.65 20.03
CA SER A 91 -34.24 -6.23 19.77
C SER A 91 -34.07 -6.00 18.27
N PRO A 92 -34.75 -5.01 17.65
CA PRO A 92 -34.54 -4.68 16.27
C PRO A 92 -33.05 -4.32 16.04
N PHE A 93 -32.42 -4.94 15.08
CA PHE A 93 -31.04 -4.57 14.77
C PHE A 93 -31.00 -3.52 13.66
N THR A 94 -30.05 -2.60 13.77
CA THR A 94 -29.91 -1.48 12.86
C THR A 94 -28.66 -1.66 12.01
N ILE A 95 -28.85 -1.61 10.69
CA ILE A 95 -27.77 -1.64 9.71
C ILE A 95 -27.59 -0.23 9.16
N VAL A 96 -26.35 0.25 9.13
CA VAL A 96 -25.97 1.52 8.51
C VAL A 96 -25.10 1.22 7.29
N LEU A 97 -25.61 1.55 6.11
CA LEU A 97 -24.91 1.33 4.85
C LEU A 97 -24.38 2.66 4.32
N TYR A 98 -23.10 2.70 4.01
CA TYR A 98 -22.49 3.79 3.25
C TYR A 98 -23.12 3.87 1.85
N GLN A 99 -23.40 5.08 1.40
CA GLN A 99 -23.96 5.33 0.07
C GLN A 99 -22.94 5.98 -0.86
N ARG A 100 -22.51 7.19 -0.52
CA ARG A 100 -21.61 7.98 -1.36
C ARG A 100 -20.92 9.09 -0.58
N SER A 101 -19.82 9.59 -1.12
CA SER A 101 -19.12 10.78 -0.64
C SER A 101 -19.26 11.94 -1.61
N PHE A 102 -19.19 13.16 -1.09
CA PHE A 102 -19.16 14.38 -1.87
C PHE A 102 -18.13 15.39 -1.33
N ILE A 103 -17.76 16.32 -2.19
CA ILE A 103 -16.91 17.46 -1.87
C ILE A 103 -17.50 18.75 -2.41
N VAL A 104 -17.26 19.86 -1.73
CA VAL A 104 -17.51 21.23 -2.18
C VAL A 104 -16.15 21.93 -2.16
N GLU A 105 -15.57 22.12 -3.33
CA GLU A 105 -14.21 22.65 -3.49
C GLU A 105 -14.17 24.18 -3.41
N THR A 106 -15.29 24.83 -3.76
CA THR A 106 -15.44 26.29 -3.66
C THR A 106 -16.55 26.59 -2.67
N VAL A 107 -16.16 27.06 -1.50
CA VAL A 107 -17.09 27.39 -0.41
C VAL A 107 -17.21 28.89 -0.27
N ASP A 108 -18.43 29.42 -0.43
CA ASP A 108 -18.79 30.77 -0.08
C ASP A 108 -19.01 30.86 1.43
N ILE A 109 -18.35 31.81 2.07
CA ILE A 109 -18.40 32.03 3.53
C ILE A 109 -18.99 33.41 3.81
N SER A 110 -20.11 33.44 4.55
CA SER A 110 -20.71 34.65 5.07
C SER A 110 -20.84 34.57 6.58
N THR A 111 -20.35 35.57 7.29
CA THR A 111 -20.35 35.58 8.76
C THR A 111 -21.10 36.79 9.29
N SER A 112 -22.10 36.54 10.12
CA SER A 112 -22.78 37.55 10.94
C SER A 112 -22.33 37.44 12.40
N ASN A 113 -22.84 38.29 13.27
CA ASN A 113 -22.56 38.19 14.71
C ASN A 113 -23.03 36.87 15.35
N GLU A 114 -24.04 36.21 14.77
CA GLU A 114 -24.70 35.05 15.36
C GLU A 114 -24.41 33.73 14.61
N VAL A 115 -24.19 33.80 13.31
CA VAL A 115 -24.13 32.61 12.45
C VAL A 115 -23.04 32.79 11.37
N THR A 116 -22.30 31.74 11.13
CA THR A 116 -21.48 31.57 9.93
C THR A 116 -22.25 30.66 8.96
N THR A 117 -22.49 31.15 7.75
CA THR A 117 -23.14 30.43 6.67
C THR A 117 -22.11 30.02 5.63
N LEU A 118 -22.08 28.74 5.29
CA LEU A 118 -21.22 28.14 4.28
C LEU A 118 -22.10 27.60 3.16
N SER A 119 -21.76 27.88 1.90
CA SER A 119 -22.54 27.35 0.76
C SER A 119 -21.64 27.03 -0.43
N GLY A 120 -22.12 26.11 -1.28
CA GLY A 120 -21.41 25.77 -2.52
C GLY A 120 -22.04 24.61 -3.27
N ALA A 121 -21.53 24.36 -4.48
CA ALA A 121 -21.97 23.27 -5.33
C ALA A 121 -21.38 21.92 -4.85
N ILE A 122 -22.23 20.91 -4.81
CA ILE A 122 -21.83 19.54 -4.47
C ILE A 122 -21.29 18.84 -5.71
N ARG A 123 -20.11 18.23 -5.59
CA ARG A 123 -19.57 17.26 -6.55
C ARG A 123 -19.48 15.88 -5.88
N TYR A 124 -20.18 14.91 -6.42
CA TYR A 124 -20.12 13.53 -5.96
C TYR A 124 -18.93 12.81 -6.59
N TYR A 125 -18.22 11.98 -5.79
CA TYR A 125 -17.07 11.22 -6.27
C TYR A 125 -17.45 10.08 -7.23
N ASP A 126 -18.60 9.45 -7.02
CA ASP A 126 -19.13 8.35 -7.83
C ASP A 126 -19.91 8.81 -9.07
N ASP A 127 -20.27 10.09 -9.15
CA ASP A 127 -21.00 10.67 -10.28
C ASP A 127 -20.67 12.17 -10.42
N PRO A 128 -19.48 12.50 -10.95
CA PRO A 128 -19.06 13.89 -11.09
C PRO A 128 -19.86 14.69 -12.13
N ALA A 129 -20.67 14.03 -12.96
CA ALA A 129 -21.55 14.69 -13.93
C ALA A 129 -22.80 15.32 -13.28
N VAL A 130 -23.18 14.86 -12.07
CA VAL A 130 -24.26 15.49 -11.30
C VAL A 130 -23.73 16.74 -10.62
N ASN A 131 -24.12 17.91 -11.14
CA ASN A 131 -23.67 19.23 -10.66
C ASN A 131 -24.82 20.20 -10.37
N ASP A 132 -26.07 19.70 -10.23
CA ASP A 132 -27.27 20.49 -9.97
C ASP A 132 -27.64 20.56 -8.47
N GLU A 133 -26.78 20.00 -7.60
CA GLU A 133 -27.01 20.03 -6.17
C GLU A 133 -26.09 21.05 -5.46
N THR A 134 -26.63 21.73 -4.47
CA THR A 134 -25.95 22.69 -3.64
C THR A 134 -26.17 22.39 -2.17
N ILE A 135 -25.24 22.78 -1.32
CA ILE A 135 -25.38 22.68 0.15
C ILE A 135 -25.31 24.07 0.77
N VAL A 136 -26.14 24.28 1.80
CA VAL A 136 -26.06 25.44 2.70
C VAL A 136 -25.92 24.93 4.11
N VAL A 137 -24.89 25.37 4.81
CA VAL A 137 -24.59 24.98 6.19
C VAL A 137 -24.57 26.24 7.05
N GLU A 138 -25.42 26.27 8.06
CA GLU A 138 -25.54 27.36 9.01
C GLU A 138 -24.98 26.90 10.36
N ILE A 139 -23.92 27.52 10.87
CA ILE A 139 -23.23 27.17 12.10
C ILE A 139 -23.34 28.37 13.07
N PRO A 140 -24.05 28.22 14.21
CA PRO A 140 -24.11 29.28 15.22
C PRO A 140 -22.73 29.66 15.75
N ARG A 141 -22.44 30.93 15.87
CA ARG A 141 -21.20 31.41 16.49
C ARG A 141 -21.34 31.37 18.01
N VAL A 142 -20.56 30.53 18.65
CA VAL A 142 -20.55 30.38 20.11
C VAL A 142 -19.18 30.75 20.66
N ARG A 143 -19.16 31.31 21.85
CA ARG A 143 -17.91 31.65 22.55
C ARG A 143 -17.15 30.42 22.96
N PHE A 144 -15.84 30.54 23.10
CA PHE A 144 -14.91 29.43 23.40
C PHE A 144 -15.34 28.56 24.58
N PHE A 145 -15.93 29.15 25.63
CA PHE A 145 -16.38 28.44 26.83
C PHE A 145 -17.79 27.83 26.75
N GLN A 146 -18.51 28.06 25.65
CA GLN A 146 -19.82 27.45 25.43
C GLN A 146 -19.68 26.08 24.78
N PRO A 147 -20.68 25.18 24.90
CA PRO A 147 -20.72 23.93 24.15
C PRO A 147 -20.58 24.15 22.64
N ALA A 148 -20.02 23.19 21.95
CA ALA A 148 -19.95 23.23 20.48
C ALA A 148 -21.35 23.29 19.91
N PRO A 149 -21.62 24.12 18.86
CA PRO A 149 -22.94 24.29 18.29
C PRO A 149 -23.37 23.10 17.44
N GLU A 150 -24.67 22.87 17.37
CA GLU A 150 -25.25 22.07 16.30
C GLU A 150 -25.33 22.93 15.03
N CYS A 151 -24.97 22.38 13.86
CA CYS A 151 -25.16 23.05 12.59
C CYS A 151 -26.44 22.57 11.89
N SER A 152 -27.03 23.44 11.08
CA SER A 152 -28.08 23.11 10.12
C SER A 152 -27.46 22.94 8.74
N ALA A 153 -27.61 21.76 8.14
CA ALA A 153 -27.14 21.51 6.78
C ALA A 153 -28.33 21.16 5.86
N LYS A 154 -28.49 21.92 4.76
CA LYS A 154 -29.59 21.79 3.79
C LYS A 154 -29.02 21.51 2.42
N ILE A 155 -29.47 20.44 1.77
CA ILE A 155 -29.11 20.10 0.39
C ILE A 155 -30.27 20.43 -0.53
N TYR A 156 -29.99 21.16 -1.58
CA TYR A 156 -30.95 21.57 -2.61
C TYR A 156 -30.57 20.89 -3.93
N LYS A 157 -31.60 20.55 -4.71
CA LYS A 157 -31.45 20.11 -6.09
C LYS A 157 -32.21 21.04 -6.99
N ALA A 158 -31.55 21.69 -7.96
CA ALA A 158 -32.17 22.71 -8.82
C ALA A 158 -32.95 23.77 -8.01
N GLY A 159 -32.44 24.19 -6.86
CA GLY A 159 -33.08 25.17 -5.97
C GLY A 159 -34.18 24.62 -5.05
N ILE A 160 -34.57 23.36 -5.18
CA ILE A 160 -35.62 22.73 -4.36
C ILE A 160 -34.96 21.98 -3.20
N LEU A 161 -35.43 22.17 -1.95
CA LEU A 161 -34.94 21.49 -0.78
C LEU A 161 -35.12 19.96 -0.92
N LYS A 162 -34.01 19.22 -0.93
CA LYS A 162 -33.95 17.76 -1.04
C LYS A 162 -33.86 17.10 0.33
N SER A 163 -32.99 17.62 1.20
CA SER A 163 -32.78 17.09 2.55
C SER A 163 -32.30 18.19 3.49
N ALA A 164 -32.60 18.00 4.78
CA ALA A 164 -32.16 18.87 5.85
C ALA A 164 -31.68 18.03 7.05
N TYR A 165 -30.60 18.44 7.66
CA TYR A 165 -29.94 17.77 8.77
C TYR A 165 -29.67 18.77 9.89
N CYS A 166 -29.76 18.29 11.12
CA CYS A 166 -29.26 18.98 12.30
C CYS A 166 -28.11 18.12 12.83
N LEU A 167 -26.90 18.67 12.87
CA LEU A 167 -25.65 17.93 13.04
C LEU A 167 -24.88 18.52 14.21
N PRO A 168 -24.82 17.84 15.38
CA PRO A 168 -23.87 18.21 16.43
C PRO A 168 -22.42 18.02 15.96
N LYS A 169 -21.53 18.90 16.42
CA LYS A 169 -20.09 18.76 16.24
C LYS A 169 -19.61 17.61 17.11
N ILE A 170 -19.00 16.59 16.50
CA ILE A 170 -18.54 15.39 17.20
C ILE A 170 -17.03 15.34 17.37
N SER A 171 -16.27 16.09 16.54
CA SER A 171 -14.82 16.13 16.59
C SER A 171 -14.26 17.44 16.07
N GLU A 172 -13.11 17.84 16.57
CA GLU A 172 -12.26 18.92 16.01
C GLU A 172 -11.41 18.41 14.83
N TYR A 173 -11.45 17.12 14.57
CA TYR A 173 -10.72 16.43 13.49
C TYR A 173 -11.68 15.97 12.40
N PHE A 174 -11.12 15.63 11.22
CA PHE A 174 -11.90 15.25 10.05
C PHE A 174 -12.12 13.74 9.91
N ARG A 175 -11.21 12.96 10.46
CA ARG A 175 -11.28 11.50 10.57
C ARG A 175 -10.78 11.08 11.95
N SER A 176 -11.25 9.93 12.44
CA SER A 176 -10.72 9.29 13.66
C SER A 176 -10.23 7.91 13.26
N VAL A 177 -8.97 7.62 13.57
CA VAL A 177 -8.26 6.41 13.16
C VAL A 177 -7.68 5.71 14.37
N HIS A 178 -7.79 4.40 14.39
CA HIS A 178 -7.15 3.53 15.36
C HIS A 178 -6.01 2.77 14.68
N LEU A 179 -4.81 2.95 15.18
CA LEU A 179 -3.60 2.28 14.77
C LEU A 179 -3.19 1.29 15.87
N GLU A 180 -3.16 0.01 15.54
CA GLU A 180 -2.62 -1.06 16.37
C GLU A 180 -1.20 -1.38 15.91
N ILE A 181 -0.26 -1.48 16.86
CA ILE A 181 1.16 -1.70 16.56
C ILE A 181 1.64 -2.94 17.29
N ASP A 182 2.09 -3.93 16.54
CA ASP A 182 2.90 -5.03 17.04
C ASP A 182 4.38 -4.78 16.75
N ARG A 183 5.25 -5.32 17.59
CA ARG A 183 6.69 -5.20 17.39
C ARG A 183 7.44 -6.46 17.72
N TYR A 184 8.52 -6.72 16.96
CA TYR A 184 9.46 -7.78 17.29
C TYR A 184 10.21 -7.45 18.58
N GLU A 185 10.55 -8.49 19.36
CA GLU A 185 11.35 -8.35 20.57
C GLU A 185 12.69 -7.66 20.27
N GLY A 186 12.98 -6.59 21.01
CA GLY A 186 14.20 -5.80 20.83
C GLY A 186 14.08 -4.64 19.83
N THR A 187 12.99 -4.53 19.08
CA THR A 187 12.69 -3.31 18.30
C THR A 187 12.00 -2.27 19.18
N SER A 188 12.05 -1.01 18.75
CA SER A 188 11.43 0.12 19.46
C SER A 188 10.58 0.97 18.52
N PHE A 189 9.59 1.62 19.07
CA PHE A 189 8.79 2.62 18.39
C PHE A 189 9.23 4.02 18.85
N PRO A 190 9.66 4.94 17.96
CA PRO A 190 10.08 6.26 18.36
C PRO A 190 8.88 7.14 18.73
N GLU A 191 8.77 7.53 20.01
CA GLU A 191 7.66 8.32 20.52
C GLU A 191 7.95 9.81 20.55
N ASP A 192 9.15 10.24 20.94
CA ASP A 192 9.46 11.63 21.20
C ASP A 192 10.68 12.10 20.40
N VAL A 193 10.52 12.27 19.10
CA VAL A 193 11.59 12.76 18.23
C VAL A 193 11.68 14.28 18.33
N ASP A 194 12.86 14.82 18.63
CA ASP A 194 13.13 16.25 18.66
C ASP A 194 13.04 16.84 17.24
N MET A 195 12.13 17.81 17.07
CA MET A 195 11.94 18.48 15.78
C MET A 195 13.11 19.38 15.38
N GLY A 196 13.90 19.83 16.33
CA GLY A 196 15.05 20.72 16.12
C GLY A 196 16.38 20.00 15.88
N LEU A 197 16.38 18.69 15.59
CA LEU A 197 17.60 17.93 15.25
C LEU A 197 18.26 18.49 13.98
N ASP A 198 19.49 18.98 14.11
CA ASP A 198 20.29 19.52 13.00
C ASP A 198 20.61 18.44 11.93
N PRO A 199 20.37 18.68 10.62
CA PRO A 199 19.72 19.86 10.07
C PRO A 199 18.20 19.87 10.29
N SER A 200 17.63 21.04 10.46
CA SER A 200 16.19 21.31 10.61
C SER A 200 15.90 22.77 10.24
N PRO A 201 14.64 23.13 9.87
CA PRO A 201 14.28 24.53 9.65
C PRO A 201 14.48 25.39 10.92
N ASP A 202 15.07 26.58 10.76
CA ASP A 202 15.38 27.50 11.87
C ASP A 202 14.13 28.01 12.61
N ASP A 203 12.98 28.03 11.95
CA ASP A 203 11.73 28.59 12.46
C ASP A 203 10.76 27.53 13.02
N LEU A 204 11.19 26.27 13.12
CA LEU A 204 10.39 25.25 13.78
C LEU A 204 10.24 25.53 15.28
N PRO A 205 9.03 25.32 15.84
CA PRO A 205 8.84 25.42 17.26
C PRO A 205 9.64 24.34 17.99
N ALA A 206 10.33 24.69 19.07
CA ALA A 206 11.01 23.71 19.90
C ALA A 206 10.02 22.70 20.50
N GLY A 207 10.41 21.43 20.51
CA GLY A 207 9.63 20.33 21.09
C GLY A 207 9.81 19.03 20.36
N THR A 208 9.14 18.00 20.88
CA THR A 208 9.14 16.65 20.30
C THR A 208 7.89 16.37 19.48
N ILE A 209 7.97 15.40 18.60
CA ILE A 209 6.88 14.94 17.76
C ILE A 209 6.83 13.41 17.75
N ASP A 210 5.60 12.87 17.75
CA ASP A 210 5.28 11.47 17.60
C ASP A 210 4.31 11.25 16.43
N THR A 211 4.05 10.01 16.08
CA THR A 211 3.11 9.67 15.00
C THR A 211 1.72 10.24 15.25
N ALA A 212 1.20 10.14 16.48
CA ALA A 212 -0.14 10.66 16.79
C ALA A 212 -0.21 12.18 16.60
N ARG A 213 0.83 12.91 16.99
CA ARG A 213 0.92 14.37 16.81
C ARG A 213 1.03 14.76 15.34
N VAL A 214 1.82 14.02 14.53
CA VAL A 214 1.89 14.22 13.06
C VAL A 214 0.49 14.17 12.45
N PHE A 215 -0.25 13.11 12.71
CA PHE A 215 -1.59 12.94 12.12
C PHE A 215 -2.63 13.89 12.72
N ARG A 216 -2.55 14.22 14.00
CA ARG A 216 -3.41 15.28 14.59
C ARG A 216 -3.15 16.64 13.94
N ASN A 217 -1.90 17.00 13.65
CA ASN A 217 -1.56 18.20 12.90
C ASN A 217 -2.17 18.14 11.48
N ALA A 218 -2.15 16.98 10.85
CA ALA A 218 -2.82 16.73 9.58
C ALA A 218 -4.36 16.79 9.67
N GLY A 219 -4.95 16.88 10.84
CA GLY A 219 -6.40 16.93 11.05
C GLY A 219 -7.06 15.55 11.20
N ILE A 220 -6.26 14.54 11.49
CA ILE A 220 -6.70 13.16 11.74
C ILE A 220 -6.53 12.84 13.23
N ASP A 221 -7.60 12.44 13.90
CA ASP A 221 -7.54 11.99 15.29
C ASP A 221 -7.01 10.55 15.32
N LEU A 222 -5.69 10.42 15.47
CA LEU A 222 -5.02 9.13 15.51
C LEU A 222 -4.86 8.66 16.96
N THR A 223 -5.47 7.53 17.26
CA THR A 223 -5.25 6.77 18.50
C THR A 223 -4.27 5.65 18.20
N VAL A 224 -3.12 5.66 18.87
CA VAL A 224 -2.10 4.62 18.76
C VAL A 224 -2.26 3.65 19.94
N GLN A 225 -2.28 2.37 19.64
CA GLN A 225 -2.27 1.28 20.61
C GLN A 225 -1.06 0.39 20.29
N GLU A 226 -0.05 0.42 21.13
CA GLU A 226 0.97 -0.63 21.15
C GLU A 226 0.35 -1.85 21.83
N ASP A 227 0.30 -2.98 21.09
CA ASP A 227 -0.42 -4.15 21.57
C ASP A 227 0.53 -5.27 21.98
N ASP A 228 1.09 -5.98 21.03
CA ASP A 228 1.83 -7.20 21.31
C ASP A 228 3.34 -7.11 21.01
N VAL A 229 4.12 -7.80 21.83
CA VAL A 229 5.54 -8.06 21.56
C VAL A 229 5.68 -9.48 21.03
N LEU A 230 6.19 -9.59 19.80
CA LEU A 230 6.49 -10.86 19.14
C LEU A 230 7.82 -11.40 19.69
N ASN A 231 7.74 -12.43 20.54
CA ASN A 231 8.91 -13.00 21.20
C ASN A 231 9.50 -14.12 20.34
N ASP A 232 10.82 -14.15 20.22
CA ASP A 232 11.56 -15.23 19.56
C ASP A 232 12.19 -16.16 20.61
N PRO A 233 11.59 -17.35 20.86
CA PRO A 233 12.08 -18.23 21.91
C PRO A 233 13.32 -19.05 21.50
N ASP A 234 13.59 -19.20 20.20
CA ASP A 234 14.49 -20.27 19.71
C ASP A 234 15.84 -19.79 19.16
N SER A 235 15.94 -18.57 18.68
CA SER A 235 17.20 -17.97 18.21
C SER A 235 16.99 -16.52 17.74
N PRO A 236 17.86 -15.59 18.09
CA PRO A 236 17.80 -14.21 17.59
C PRO A 236 17.95 -14.11 16.06
N ASP A 237 18.35 -15.17 15.37
CA ASP A 237 18.53 -15.17 13.92
C ASP A 237 17.25 -15.57 13.14
N VAL A 238 16.30 -16.26 13.76
CA VAL A 238 15.10 -16.78 13.06
C VAL A 238 14.09 -15.68 12.79
N GLY A 239 13.88 -14.76 13.73
CA GLY A 239 12.94 -13.64 13.60
C GLY A 239 13.49 -12.42 12.85
N ASN A 240 14.76 -12.41 12.47
CA ASN A 240 15.44 -11.20 12.00
C ASN A 240 15.03 -10.73 10.59
N ASN A 241 14.53 -11.61 9.73
CA ASN A 241 14.10 -11.22 8.38
C ASN A 241 12.73 -11.81 8.04
N TRP A 242 11.80 -10.95 7.68
CA TRP A 242 10.42 -11.30 7.37
C TRP A 242 10.16 -11.20 5.87
N SER A 243 9.42 -12.14 5.31
CA SER A 243 8.85 -12.03 3.97
C SER A 243 7.52 -11.29 4.03
N GLU A 244 7.11 -10.68 2.93
CA GLU A 244 5.80 -10.01 2.81
C GLU A 244 4.64 -10.97 3.05
N ALA A 245 4.79 -12.23 2.63
CA ALA A 245 3.81 -13.29 2.93
C ALA A 245 3.67 -13.55 4.44
N GLU A 246 4.77 -13.55 5.18
CA GLU A 246 4.76 -13.70 6.64
C GLU A 246 4.16 -12.49 7.34
N LEU A 247 4.47 -11.27 6.87
CA LEU A 247 3.88 -10.03 7.39
C LEU A 247 2.36 -9.99 7.16
N HIS A 248 1.91 -10.40 5.97
CA HIS A 248 0.50 -10.49 5.65
C HIS A 248 -0.23 -11.51 6.53
N GLN A 249 0.36 -12.70 6.71
CA GLN A 249 -0.18 -13.72 7.61
C GLN A 249 -0.22 -13.24 9.06
N LEU A 250 0.84 -12.55 9.51
CA LEU A 250 0.92 -11.98 10.84
C LEU A 250 -0.23 -11.01 11.12
N MET A 251 -0.50 -10.09 10.18
CA MET A 251 -1.63 -9.17 10.28
C MET A 251 -2.97 -9.92 10.38
N GLU A 252 -3.21 -10.88 9.49
CA GLU A 252 -4.47 -11.62 9.49
C GLU A 252 -4.69 -12.44 10.77
N ASP A 253 -3.61 -12.88 11.44
CA ASP A 253 -3.68 -13.73 12.63
C ASP A 253 -3.69 -12.91 13.95
N ASN A 254 -3.17 -11.67 13.96
CA ASN A 254 -2.96 -10.91 15.19
C ASN A 254 -3.66 -9.55 15.23
N PHE A 255 -3.99 -8.94 14.11
CA PHE A 255 -4.71 -7.67 14.10
C PHE A 255 -6.12 -7.87 14.64
N ASP A 256 -6.40 -7.36 15.85
CA ASP A 256 -7.68 -7.53 16.55
C ASP A 256 -8.89 -7.03 15.75
N ARG A 257 -8.67 -6.05 14.88
CA ARG A 257 -9.72 -5.40 14.10
C ARG A 257 -9.66 -5.74 12.61
N PHE A 258 -8.95 -6.79 12.27
CA PHE A 258 -8.85 -7.23 10.87
C PHE A 258 -10.22 -7.47 10.24
N GLY A 259 -10.39 -7.04 9.01
CA GLY A 259 -11.64 -7.21 8.28
C GLY A 259 -12.76 -6.23 8.68
N ASN A 260 -12.55 -5.34 9.63
CA ASN A 260 -13.53 -4.33 10.00
C ASN A 260 -13.43 -3.09 9.09
N TYR A 261 -13.88 -3.23 7.84
CA TYR A 261 -13.79 -2.20 6.79
C TYR A 261 -14.78 -1.02 6.96
N LEU A 262 -15.70 -1.10 7.92
CA LEU A 262 -16.62 0.01 8.23
C LEU A 262 -16.02 1.01 9.20
N GLN A 263 -14.86 0.72 9.76
CA GLN A 263 -14.14 1.54 10.73
C GLN A 263 -12.74 1.91 10.21
N TRP A 264 -12.19 2.98 10.74
CA TRP A 264 -10.86 3.47 10.42
C TRP A 264 -9.83 2.76 11.28
N ASN A 265 -9.50 1.50 10.94
CA ASN A 265 -8.52 0.69 11.67
C ASN A 265 -7.38 0.26 10.76
N VAL A 266 -6.15 0.40 11.25
CA VAL A 266 -4.93 0.05 10.52
C VAL A 266 -3.96 -0.66 11.45
N TYR A 267 -3.18 -1.58 10.88
CA TYR A 267 -2.18 -2.37 11.56
C TYR A 267 -0.77 -1.97 11.13
N GLY A 268 0.10 -1.69 12.09
CA GLY A 268 1.51 -1.45 11.87
C GLY A 268 2.36 -2.52 12.55
N VAL A 269 3.42 -2.98 11.92
CA VAL A 269 4.35 -3.89 12.56
C VAL A 269 5.79 -3.40 12.44
N ILE A 270 6.55 -3.49 13.53
CA ILE A 270 7.96 -3.13 13.57
C ILE A 270 8.78 -4.41 13.67
N VAL A 271 9.57 -4.66 12.63
CA VAL A 271 10.43 -5.84 12.53
C VAL A 271 11.89 -5.41 12.33
N PRO A 272 12.87 -6.26 12.65
CA PRO A 272 14.27 -5.93 12.39
C PRO A 272 14.54 -5.69 10.91
N ARG A 273 14.11 -6.61 10.06
CA ARG A 273 14.30 -6.59 8.59
C ARG A 273 13.18 -7.33 7.88
N PHE A 274 12.96 -6.99 6.61
CA PHE A 274 12.11 -7.77 5.72
C PHE A 274 12.65 -7.73 4.28
N GLY A 275 12.10 -8.61 3.42
CA GLY A 275 12.45 -8.73 2.01
C GLY A 275 13.28 -9.96 1.68
N ASP A 276 13.78 -10.04 0.45
CA ASP A 276 14.61 -11.16 0.01
C ASP A 276 16.01 -11.05 0.63
N PRO A 277 16.45 -12.05 1.40
CA PRO A 277 17.77 -12.02 2.05
C PRO A 277 18.97 -11.99 1.10
N ASN A 278 18.73 -12.17 -0.20
CA ASN A 278 19.78 -12.08 -1.22
C ASN A 278 20.04 -10.64 -1.71
N TYR A 279 19.22 -9.67 -1.31
CA TYR A 279 19.46 -8.26 -1.58
C TYR A 279 20.15 -7.63 -0.36
N ASN A 280 21.37 -7.09 -0.57
CA ASN A 280 22.21 -6.54 0.50
C ASN A 280 21.68 -5.24 1.13
N ALA A 281 20.84 -4.50 0.44
CA ALA A 281 20.21 -3.32 0.97
C ALA A 281 18.81 -3.68 1.46
N GLY A 282 18.53 -3.39 2.71
CA GLY A 282 17.23 -3.63 3.31
C GLY A 282 16.21 -2.61 2.81
N TYR A 283 14.96 -3.00 2.80
CA TYR A 283 13.86 -2.04 2.72
C TYR A 283 13.72 -1.34 4.06
N TYR A 284 13.28 -0.08 4.06
CA TYR A 284 12.96 0.65 5.27
C TYR A 284 11.53 0.45 5.71
N GLY A 285 10.61 0.45 4.76
CA GLY A 285 9.21 0.23 4.99
C GLY A 285 8.54 -0.55 3.85
N THR A 286 7.37 -1.07 4.11
CA THR A 286 6.54 -1.73 3.12
C THR A 286 5.07 -1.67 3.50
N MET A 287 4.25 -1.36 2.54
CA MET A 287 2.83 -1.63 2.57
C MET A 287 2.62 -3.00 1.93
N PHE A 288 2.45 -4.02 2.75
CA PHE A 288 2.45 -5.43 2.35
C PHE A 288 1.06 -6.03 2.14
N ASP A 289 0.02 -5.26 2.47
CA ASP A 289 -1.33 -5.80 2.47
C ASP A 289 -1.93 -5.84 1.08
N TRP A 290 -2.34 -7.03 0.67
CA TRP A 290 -3.06 -7.29 -0.55
C TRP A 290 -4.52 -7.61 -0.27
N GLY A 291 -5.45 -6.88 -0.90
CA GLY A 291 -6.86 -7.19 -0.88
C GLY A 291 -7.30 -8.07 -2.05
N GLY A 292 -8.52 -8.55 -1.95
CA GLY A 292 -9.16 -9.30 -3.00
C GLY A 292 -9.83 -8.38 -4.03
N TRP A 293 -10.12 -8.95 -5.20
CA TRP A 293 -10.86 -8.31 -6.29
C TRP A 293 -12.31 -8.80 -6.42
N GLN A 294 -12.75 -9.69 -5.51
CA GLN A 294 -14.12 -10.17 -5.48
C GLN A 294 -14.94 -9.37 -4.48
N ALA A 295 -16.21 -9.16 -4.77
CA ALA A 295 -17.12 -8.48 -3.86
C ALA A 295 -17.17 -9.21 -2.52
N GLY A 296 -16.79 -8.53 -1.44
CA GLY A 296 -16.74 -9.07 -0.08
C GLY A 296 -15.34 -9.41 0.45
N ASP A 297 -14.32 -9.47 -0.41
CA ASP A 297 -12.94 -9.84 -0.02
C ASP A 297 -11.97 -8.65 -0.01
N THR A 298 -12.46 -7.45 0.21
CA THR A 298 -11.69 -6.21 0.07
C THR A 298 -11.17 -5.73 1.41
N PHE A 299 -10.07 -6.29 1.89
CA PHE A 299 -9.34 -5.75 3.04
C PHE A 299 -7.98 -5.23 2.57
N LEU A 300 -8.02 -4.12 1.85
CA LEU A 300 -6.85 -3.50 1.22
C LEU A 300 -6.23 -2.46 2.13
N ARG A 301 -4.92 -2.40 2.14
CA ARG A 301 -4.18 -1.32 2.80
C ARG A 301 -4.44 -1.24 4.31
N GLN A 302 -4.66 -2.40 4.96
CA GLN A 302 -4.82 -2.46 6.42
C GLN A 302 -3.52 -2.71 7.16
N GLY A 303 -2.46 -3.22 6.49
CA GLY A 303 -1.21 -3.59 7.14
C GLY A 303 0.03 -3.01 6.47
N PHE A 304 0.91 -2.40 7.26
CA PHE A 304 2.23 -1.95 6.83
C PHE A 304 3.31 -2.36 7.84
N ALA A 305 4.57 -2.37 7.39
CA ALA A 305 5.71 -2.71 8.24
C ALA A 305 6.86 -1.74 8.05
N ILE A 306 7.64 -1.54 9.11
CA ILE A 306 8.93 -0.90 9.04
C ILE A 306 10.05 -1.84 9.48
N ALA A 307 11.22 -1.71 8.85
CA ALA A 307 12.44 -2.46 9.15
C ALA A 307 13.36 -1.59 10.01
N GLU A 308 13.30 -1.72 11.33
CA GLU A 308 14.01 -0.84 12.24
C GLU A 308 15.53 -0.98 12.10
N ASP A 309 16.06 -2.21 12.11
CA ASP A 309 17.50 -2.44 11.99
C ASP A 309 18.07 -1.92 10.67
N ALA A 310 17.35 -2.13 9.57
CA ALA A 310 17.76 -1.63 8.26
C ALA A 310 17.80 -0.09 8.23
N THR A 311 16.80 0.56 8.83
CA THR A 311 16.71 2.01 8.92
C THR A 311 17.82 2.58 9.82
N ARG A 312 18.05 1.96 11.00
CA ARG A 312 19.10 2.38 11.94
C ARG A 312 20.52 2.08 11.48
N ALA A 313 20.71 1.06 10.64
CA ALA A 313 22.03 0.73 10.08
C ALA A 313 22.55 1.80 9.11
N ARG A 314 21.71 2.77 8.72
CA ARG A 314 22.14 3.90 7.93
C ARG A 314 23.12 4.77 8.73
N SER A 315 24.36 4.84 8.29
CA SER A 315 25.44 5.53 8.99
C SER A 315 26.12 6.58 8.13
N SER A 316 25.44 7.17 7.13
CA SER A 316 26.07 8.10 6.22
C SER A 316 26.25 9.50 6.85
N GLY A 317 27.49 9.82 7.19
CA GLY A 317 27.91 11.17 7.56
C GLY A 317 27.24 11.75 8.82
N SER A 318 27.13 13.06 8.86
CA SER A 318 26.55 13.80 9.98
C SER A 318 25.02 13.67 10.11
N LEU A 319 24.33 13.23 9.04
CA LEU A 319 22.87 13.16 9.01
C LEU A 319 22.30 12.07 9.93
N TYR A 320 23.06 11.00 10.20
CA TYR A 320 22.60 9.84 10.98
C TYR A 320 23.64 9.31 11.96
N ASN A 321 24.47 10.21 12.50
CA ASN A 321 25.62 9.86 13.35
C ASN A 321 25.28 9.51 14.81
N ASN A 322 24.04 9.63 15.22
CA ASN A 322 23.55 9.30 16.55
C ASN A 322 22.14 8.70 16.51
N ASP A 323 21.70 8.11 17.64
CA ASP A 323 20.42 7.43 17.72
C ASP A 323 19.22 8.35 17.51
N ALA A 324 19.25 9.58 18.04
CA ALA A 324 18.16 10.52 17.85
C ALA A 324 17.90 10.87 16.37
N LYS A 325 18.96 11.02 15.57
CA LYS A 325 18.85 11.25 14.12
C LYS A 325 18.37 9.99 13.36
N ARG A 326 18.69 8.80 13.87
CA ARG A 326 18.14 7.54 13.33
C ARG A 326 16.67 7.37 13.71
N ASP A 327 16.29 7.72 14.95
CA ASP A 327 14.89 7.76 15.38
C ASP A 327 14.05 8.69 14.51
N ARG A 328 14.61 9.86 14.11
CA ARG A 328 14.00 10.77 13.16
C ARG A 328 13.65 10.08 11.84
N LEU A 329 14.58 9.30 11.28
CA LEU A 329 14.35 8.55 10.05
C LEU A 329 13.33 7.42 10.24
N VAL A 330 13.36 6.72 11.38
CA VAL A 330 12.38 5.68 11.71
C VAL A 330 10.97 6.26 11.79
N LEU A 331 10.80 7.41 12.47
CA LEU A 331 9.49 8.08 12.55
C LEU A 331 9.01 8.57 11.18
N GLN A 332 9.92 9.17 10.37
CA GLN A 332 9.59 9.59 9.00
C GLN A 332 9.13 8.41 8.16
N THR A 333 9.86 7.28 8.20
CA THR A 333 9.51 6.06 7.50
C THR A 333 8.15 5.51 7.98
N PHE A 334 7.89 5.51 9.28
CA PHE A 334 6.62 5.03 9.83
C PHE A 334 5.43 5.86 9.35
N CYS A 335 5.55 7.18 9.41
CA CYS A 335 4.50 8.09 8.92
C CYS A 335 4.32 7.99 7.39
N HIS A 336 5.40 7.72 6.64
CA HIS A 336 5.37 7.47 5.21
C HIS A 336 4.53 6.23 4.87
N GLU A 337 4.82 5.09 5.51
CA GLU A 337 4.07 3.84 5.27
C GLU A 337 2.60 3.95 5.70
N LEU A 338 2.34 4.63 6.81
CA LEU A 338 0.97 4.94 7.22
C LEU A 338 0.27 5.87 6.21
N GLY A 339 1.00 6.80 5.58
CA GLY A 339 0.50 7.60 4.46
C GLY A 339 0.05 6.74 3.27
N HIS A 340 0.81 5.70 2.93
CA HIS A 340 0.39 4.72 1.92
C HIS A 340 -0.89 3.97 2.33
N ALA A 341 -1.07 3.68 3.61
CA ALA A 341 -2.32 3.07 4.09
C ALA A 341 -3.53 3.98 3.83
N PHE A 342 -3.38 5.31 3.88
CA PHE A 342 -4.40 6.28 3.43
C PHE A 342 -4.54 6.38 1.90
N ASN A 343 -3.87 5.51 1.13
CA ASN A 343 -3.85 5.52 -0.33
C ASN A 343 -3.13 6.74 -0.95
N LEU A 344 -2.16 7.29 -0.24
CA LEU A 344 -1.28 8.32 -0.79
C LEU A 344 -0.19 7.70 -1.66
N PRO A 345 0.08 8.24 -2.86
CA PRO A 345 1.26 7.89 -3.65
C PRO A 345 2.48 8.66 -3.14
N HIS A 346 3.65 8.34 -3.65
CA HIS A 346 4.80 9.21 -3.46
C HIS A 346 4.61 10.57 -4.13
N ALA A 347 5.31 11.59 -3.61
CA ALA A 347 5.20 12.97 -4.11
C ALA A 347 5.48 13.09 -5.61
N TRP A 348 6.43 12.32 -6.14
CA TRP A 348 6.77 12.28 -7.58
C TRP A 348 5.84 11.41 -8.44
N GLN A 349 4.86 10.72 -7.86
CA GLN A 349 3.91 9.88 -8.59
C GLN A 349 2.55 10.55 -8.78
N ARG A 350 2.38 11.74 -8.28
CA ARG A 350 1.13 12.50 -8.38
C ARG A 350 0.97 13.06 -9.78
N SER A 351 -0.19 12.88 -10.38
CA SER A 351 -0.44 13.29 -11.77
C SER A 351 -0.76 14.78 -11.93
N VAL A 352 -1.25 15.41 -10.89
CA VAL A 352 -1.72 16.81 -10.92
C VAL A 352 -0.72 17.74 -10.25
N ASP A 353 0.06 17.23 -9.32
CA ASP A 353 1.00 17.97 -8.49
C ASP A 353 2.24 17.10 -8.27
N ASP A 354 2.81 16.62 -9.40
CA ASP A 354 4.11 15.94 -9.39
C ASP A 354 5.15 16.91 -8.85
N ASN A 355 5.68 16.63 -7.66
CA ASN A 355 6.59 17.52 -6.98
C ASN A 355 7.75 16.74 -6.35
N PRO A 356 8.83 16.50 -7.11
CA PRO A 356 10.04 15.87 -6.56
C PRO A 356 10.78 16.76 -5.55
N ALA A 357 10.51 18.07 -5.54
CA ALA A 357 10.98 19.00 -4.52
C ALA A 357 10.05 19.09 -3.29
N SER A 358 9.09 18.18 -3.16
CA SER A 358 8.25 18.10 -1.96
C SER A 358 9.05 17.65 -0.75
N ASN A 359 8.89 18.36 0.37
CA ASN A 359 9.41 17.97 1.68
C ASN A 359 8.35 17.29 2.55
N SER A 360 7.31 16.70 1.93
CA SER A 360 6.28 15.90 2.60
C SER A 360 6.83 14.57 3.12
N PHE A 361 6.10 13.97 4.07
CA PHE A 361 6.30 12.57 4.46
C PHE A 361 6.28 11.61 3.27
N MET A 362 5.51 11.90 2.20
CA MET A 362 5.39 11.03 1.03
C MET A 362 6.55 11.16 0.03
N ASN A 363 7.59 11.95 0.36
CA ASN A 363 8.85 11.94 -0.39
C ASN A 363 9.92 11.10 0.31
N TYR A 364 10.90 10.64 -0.46
CA TYR A 364 12.12 10.07 0.11
C TYR A 364 13.13 11.18 0.40
N PRO A 365 13.72 11.25 1.60
CA PRO A 365 14.72 12.28 1.90
C PRO A 365 15.84 12.38 0.87
N TRP A 366 16.32 11.25 0.35
CA TRP A 366 17.39 11.20 -0.64
C TRP A 366 16.96 11.48 -2.08
N ARG A 367 15.65 11.62 -2.34
CA ARG A 367 15.10 12.03 -3.64
C ARG A 367 14.73 13.50 -3.70
N TYR A 368 14.90 14.23 -2.63
CA TYR A 368 14.61 15.64 -2.59
C TYR A 368 15.53 16.41 -3.53
N THR A 369 14.96 17.14 -4.49
CA THR A 369 15.73 17.79 -5.57
C THR A 369 16.37 19.09 -5.15
N ASP A 370 15.92 19.71 -4.05
CA ASP A 370 16.46 20.96 -3.55
C ASP A 370 17.46 20.72 -2.40
N GLY A 371 18.72 20.52 -2.76
CA GLY A 371 19.78 20.27 -1.79
C GLY A 371 19.96 18.79 -1.36
N GLY A 372 19.24 17.86 -2.00
CA GLY A 372 19.34 16.43 -1.70
C GLY A 372 18.88 16.10 -0.27
N GLU A 373 19.42 15.03 0.31
CA GLU A 373 18.99 14.55 1.62
C GLU A 373 19.24 15.53 2.77
N SER A 374 20.31 16.36 2.71
CA SER A 374 20.54 17.42 3.69
C SER A 374 19.49 18.51 3.57
N GLY A 375 19.23 18.96 2.34
CA GLY A 375 18.20 19.97 2.05
C GLY A 375 16.80 19.48 2.47
N PHE A 376 16.50 18.21 2.28
CA PHE A 376 15.24 17.65 2.79
C PHE A 376 15.07 17.93 4.28
N TRP A 377 16.06 17.58 5.10
CA TRP A 377 15.96 17.80 6.54
C TRP A 377 16.04 19.28 6.94
N GLU A 378 16.74 20.12 6.18
CA GLU A 378 16.77 21.59 6.37
C GLU A 378 15.40 22.23 6.13
N ASP A 379 14.58 21.64 5.24
CA ASP A 379 13.26 22.14 4.86
C ASP A 379 12.09 21.39 5.48
N PHE A 380 12.32 20.21 6.09
CA PHE A 380 11.27 19.29 6.54
C PHE A 380 10.52 19.80 7.76
N ARG A 381 9.21 20.04 7.58
CA ARG A 381 8.33 20.64 8.61
C ARG A 381 7.45 19.64 9.34
N TRP A 382 7.67 18.33 9.18
CA TRP A 382 6.86 17.27 9.77
C TRP A 382 5.40 17.32 9.31
N GLU A 383 5.18 17.63 8.07
CA GLU A 383 3.86 17.84 7.47
C GLU A 383 3.70 17.04 6.18
N PHE A 384 2.45 16.88 5.78
CA PHE A 384 2.05 16.42 4.45
C PHE A 384 1.79 17.63 3.55
N ASP A 385 1.88 17.45 2.23
CA ASP A 385 1.51 18.48 1.26
C ASP A 385 0.02 18.80 1.30
N ASP A 386 -0.37 19.97 0.82
CA ASP A 386 -1.77 20.41 0.83
C ASP A 386 -2.71 19.46 0.08
N SER A 387 -2.30 18.92 -1.07
CA SER A 387 -3.07 17.94 -1.81
C SER A 387 -3.27 16.61 -1.05
N GLU A 388 -2.24 16.17 -0.32
CA GLU A 388 -2.28 14.99 0.54
C GLU A 388 -3.20 15.21 1.75
N LEU A 389 -3.14 16.38 2.36
CA LEU A 389 -4.05 16.77 3.44
C LEU A 389 -5.51 16.82 2.99
N VAL A 390 -5.78 17.39 1.81
CA VAL A 390 -7.13 17.38 1.21
C VAL A 390 -7.60 15.96 0.98
N TRP A 391 -6.74 15.11 0.46
CA TRP A 391 -7.06 13.71 0.21
C TRP A 391 -7.41 12.96 1.50
N MET A 392 -6.56 12.99 2.49
CA MET A 392 -6.78 12.29 3.77
C MET A 392 -8.06 12.77 4.48
N ARG A 393 -8.35 14.08 4.45
CA ARG A 393 -9.50 14.68 5.15
C ARG A 393 -10.79 14.52 4.37
N HIS A 394 -10.76 14.85 3.07
CA HIS A 394 -11.94 15.10 2.24
C HIS A 394 -12.13 14.10 1.11
N GLY A 395 -11.14 13.28 0.80
CA GLY A 395 -11.23 12.27 -0.26
C GLY A 395 -12.41 11.31 -0.09
N ASN A 396 -12.80 10.66 -1.19
CA ASN A 396 -13.86 9.65 -1.19
C ASN A 396 -13.58 8.60 -0.10
N ARG A 397 -14.58 8.36 0.74
CA ARG A 397 -14.41 7.43 1.88
C ARG A 397 -13.87 6.07 1.46
N ARG A 398 -14.37 5.49 0.35
CA ARG A 398 -13.92 4.17 -0.12
C ARG A 398 -12.47 4.14 -0.57
N ASP A 399 -11.98 5.25 -1.08
CA ASP A 399 -10.61 5.32 -1.60
C ASP A 399 -9.58 5.59 -0.49
N VAL A 400 -10.00 6.30 0.56
CA VAL A 400 -9.11 6.70 1.65
C VAL A 400 -9.11 5.71 2.81
N ILE A 401 -10.27 5.09 3.13
CA ILE A 401 -10.40 4.19 4.29
C ILE A 401 -9.60 2.89 4.11
N PHE A 402 -9.00 2.43 5.19
CA PHE A 402 -8.34 1.13 5.25
C PHE A 402 -9.36 0.00 5.00
N GLY A 403 -8.98 -1.01 4.25
CA GLY A 403 -9.92 -2.05 3.81
C GLY A 403 -10.95 -1.57 2.79
N GLY A 404 -10.74 -0.40 2.19
CA GLY A 404 -11.60 0.16 1.16
C GLY A 404 -11.23 -0.27 -0.26
N ASN A 405 -11.18 0.69 -1.20
CA ASN A 405 -10.76 0.42 -2.57
C ASN A 405 -9.26 0.16 -2.67
N ASP A 406 -8.83 -0.41 -3.79
CA ASP A 406 -7.44 -0.69 -4.09
C ASP A 406 -6.58 0.59 -4.25
N TRP A 407 -5.29 0.38 -4.51
CA TRP A 407 -4.33 1.45 -4.67
C TRP A 407 -4.72 2.41 -5.82
N ILE A 408 -4.95 3.66 -5.53
CA ILE A 408 -5.04 4.79 -6.46
C ILE A 408 -6.07 4.61 -7.60
N GLY A 409 -6.57 3.40 -7.85
CA GLY A 409 -7.32 3.03 -9.06
C GLY A 409 -8.53 3.91 -9.36
N ASN A 410 -9.11 4.55 -8.35
CA ASN A 410 -10.32 5.36 -8.48
C ASN A 410 -10.10 6.85 -8.21
N ASN A 411 -8.87 7.27 -7.99
CA ASN A 411 -8.59 8.67 -7.67
C ASN A 411 -8.17 9.46 -8.91
N LEU A 412 -9.11 9.62 -9.82
CA LEU A 412 -8.92 10.28 -11.10
C LEU A 412 -8.49 11.74 -10.96
N SER A 413 -8.94 12.47 -9.95
CA SER A 413 -8.72 13.90 -9.83
C SER A 413 -7.35 14.32 -9.31
N ILE A 414 -6.69 13.46 -8.51
CA ILE A 414 -5.40 13.78 -7.90
C ILE A 414 -4.27 12.93 -8.49
N PHE A 415 -4.54 11.68 -8.90
CA PHE A 415 -3.52 10.67 -9.18
C PHE A 415 -3.58 9.99 -10.55
N THR A 416 -4.46 10.40 -11.46
CA THR A 416 -4.50 9.91 -12.83
C THR A 416 -4.26 11.04 -13.80
N GLY A 417 -3.04 11.30 -14.10
CA GLY A 417 -2.64 12.13 -15.23
C GLY A 417 -2.63 11.33 -16.53
N PRO A 418 -2.48 12.02 -17.65
CA PRO A 418 -2.15 11.38 -18.91
C PRO A 418 -0.88 10.55 -18.73
N MET A 419 -0.71 9.54 -19.60
CA MET A 419 0.57 8.80 -19.68
C MET A 419 1.72 9.80 -19.78
N PRO A 420 2.80 9.67 -18.99
CA PRO A 420 3.92 10.60 -19.04
C PRO A 420 4.43 10.75 -20.48
N GLU A 421 4.73 11.97 -20.89
CA GLU A 421 5.35 12.20 -22.18
C GLU A 421 6.76 11.64 -22.17
N VAL A 422 7.15 11.00 -23.28
CA VAL A 422 8.50 10.47 -23.45
C VAL A 422 9.46 11.65 -23.54
N GLN A 423 10.39 11.74 -22.60
CA GLN A 423 11.53 12.62 -22.69
C GLN A 423 12.73 11.80 -23.22
N GLU A 424 13.44 12.32 -24.20
CA GLU A 424 14.73 11.77 -24.59
C GLU A 424 15.72 12.06 -23.45
N GLY A 425 16.30 11.00 -22.91
CA GLY A 425 17.20 11.07 -21.76
C GLY A 425 18.47 10.24 -21.98
N PRO A 426 19.36 10.23 -20.99
CA PRO A 426 20.61 9.48 -21.06
C PRO A 426 20.42 7.96 -20.92
N LEU A 427 19.21 7.52 -20.59
CA LEU A 427 18.84 6.11 -20.44
C LEU A 427 17.88 5.68 -21.54
N ALA A 428 17.92 4.38 -21.89
CA ALA A 428 16.95 3.74 -22.78
C ALA A 428 16.30 2.56 -22.06
N LEU A 429 14.97 2.49 -22.10
CA LEU A 429 14.17 1.43 -21.50
C LEU A 429 13.59 0.53 -22.59
N GLN A 430 13.79 -0.76 -22.46
CA GLN A 430 13.26 -1.77 -23.36
C GLN A 430 12.48 -2.81 -22.56
N ILE A 431 11.36 -3.27 -23.11
CA ILE A 431 10.58 -4.40 -22.59
C ILE A 431 10.43 -5.45 -23.68
N ASP A 432 10.44 -6.71 -23.27
CA ASP A 432 10.19 -7.87 -24.09
C ASP A 432 9.35 -8.88 -23.32
N GLY A 433 8.59 -9.73 -24.02
CA GLY A 433 7.71 -10.71 -23.41
C GLY A 433 6.90 -11.48 -24.44
N ASN A 434 6.01 -12.33 -23.96
CA ASN A 434 5.13 -13.09 -24.84
C ASN A 434 4.14 -12.17 -25.57
N GLU A 435 4.04 -12.31 -26.90
CA GLU A 435 3.04 -11.60 -27.71
C GLU A 435 1.65 -12.30 -27.69
N PHE A 436 1.60 -13.55 -27.21
CA PHE A 436 0.40 -14.35 -27.15
C PHE A 436 0.38 -15.19 -25.87
N VAL A 437 -0.73 -15.16 -25.13
CA VAL A 437 -0.98 -16.00 -23.96
C VAL A 437 -2.40 -16.54 -23.97
N ARG A 438 -2.58 -17.69 -23.31
CA ARG A 438 -3.91 -18.17 -22.94
C ARG A 438 -4.40 -17.48 -21.68
N PRO A 439 -5.68 -17.56 -21.35
CA PRO A 439 -6.18 -16.99 -20.10
C PRO A 439 -5.42 -17.57 -18.90
N PHE A 440 -4.92 -16.65 -18.03
CA PHE A 440 -4.14 -16.98 -16.83
C PHE A 440 -2.77 -17.65 -17.04
N GLU A 441 -2.30 -17.76 -18.29
CA GLU A 441 -0.88 -17.96 -18.47
C GLU A 441 -0.11 -16.75 -17.90
N PRO A 442 1.03 -16.99 -17.24
CA PRO A 442 1.83 -15.93 -16.68
C PRO A 442 2.30 -14.94 -17.73
N VAL A 443 2.13 -13.67 -17.44
CA VAL A 443 2.67 -12.58 -18.25
C VAL A 443 3.91 -12.03 -17.55
N ILE A 444 5.07 -12.37 -18.11
CA ILE A 444 6.37 -11.96 -17.58
C ILE A 444 7.02 -11.00 -18.57
N LEU A 445 7.34 -9.80 -18.13
CA LEU A 445 8.14 -8.85 -18.89
C LEU A 445 9.62 -8.99 -18.54
N GLN A 446 10.46 -9.10 -19.55
CA GLN A 446 11.89 -8.84 -19.42
C GLN A 446 12.10 -7.34 -19.59
N VAL A 447 12.69 -6.69 -18.62
CA VAL A 447 12.95 -5.25 -18.62
C VAL A 447 14.44 -5.04 -18.69
N LYS A 448 14.86 -4.15 -19.60
CA LYS A 448 16.26 -3.75 -19.80
C LYS A 448 16.36 -2.23 -19.72
N LEU A 449 17.21 -1.72 -18.84
CA LEU A 449 17.56 -0.31 -18.75
C LEU A 449 19.03 -0.15 -19.13
N THR A 450 19.33 0.69 -20.13
CA THR A 450 20.66 0.87 -20.69
C THR A 450 21.10 2.32 -20.59
N ASN A 451 22.32 2.57 -20.15
CA ASN A 451 22.94 3.89 -20.27
C ASN A 451 23.39 4.13 -21.73
N THR A 452 22.70 5.02 -22.43
CA THR A 452 23.01 5.40 -23.83
C THR A 452 23.88 6.64 -23.94
N SER A 453 24.19 7.29 -22.82
CA SER A 453 25.01 8.49 -22.78
C SER A 453 26.52 8.18 -22.76
N ALA A 454 27.33 9.21 -22.92
CA ALA A 454 28.80 9.10 -22.81
C ALA A 454 29.32 9.23 -21.36
N GLN A 455 28.42 9.43 -20.38
CA GLN A 455 28.75 9.60 -18.97
C GLN A 455 28.11 8.48 -18.12
N ASN A 456 28.65 8.24 -16.94
CA ASN A 456 28.03 7.33 -15.99
C ASN A 456 26.65 7.84 -15.56
N GLN A 457 25.69 6.92 -15.45
CA GLN A 457 24.32 7.21 -15.00
C GLN A 457 24.01 6.41 -13.74
N ILE A 458 23.30 7.04 -12.81
CA ILE A 458 22.82 6.38 -11.59
C ILE A 458 21.45 5.75 -11.87
N ALA A 459 21.29 4.48 -11.52
CA ALA A 459 20.02 3.76 -11.61
C ALA A 459 19.85 2.85 -10.40
N LEU A 460 18.63 2.38 -10.12
CA LEU A 460 18.44 1.28 -9.17
C LEU A 460 19.01 -0.03 -9.75
N ASP A 461 19.50 -0.90 -8.88
CA ASP A 461 20.04 -2.22 -9.26
C ASP A 461 18.94 -3.23 -9.66
N ARG A 462 17.68 -2.86 -9.53
CA ARG A 462 16.51 -3.68 -9.83
C ARG A 462 15.39 -2.86 -10.47
N LEU A 463 14.57 -3.54 -11.27
CA LEU A 463 13.51 -2.92 -12.06
C LEU A 463 12.18 -3.61 -11.72
N GLN A 464 11.68 -3.37 -10.49
CA GLN A 464 10.43 -3.94 -10.01
C GLN A 464 9.39 -2.83 -9.78
N PRO A 465 8.11 -3.01 -10.18
CA PRO A 465 7.04 -2.03 -9.93
C PRO A 465 6.77 -1.80 -8.44
N GLU A 466 7.03 -2.78 -7.60
CA GLU A 466 6.92 -2.71 -6.14
C GLU A 466 7.84 -1.63 -5.55
N ASP A 467 8.98 -1.39 -6.20
CA ASP A 467 9.99 -0.40 -5.81
C ASP A 467 9.68 1.01 -6.36
N GLN A 468 8.54 1.16 -7.07
CA GLN A 468 7.89 2.41 -7.46
C GLN A 468 8.59 3.26 -8.54
N LEU A 469 9.84 2.98 -8.95
CA LEU A 469 10.50 3.70 -10.05
C LEU A 469 10.11 3.15 -11.42
N LEU A 470 9.89 1.84 -11.52
CA LEU A 470 9.34 1.24 -12.72
C LEU A 470 7.81 1.28 -12.64
N GLN A 471 7.17 1.90 -13.63
CA GLN A 471 5.72 1.95 -13.77
C GLN A 471 5.32 1.25 -15.06
N ILE A 472 4.26 0.46 -15.02
CA ILE A 472 3.76 -0.27 -16.20
C ILE A 472 2.38 0.26 -16.56
N TYR A 473 2.22 0.69 -17.80
CA TYR A 473 0.98 1.19 -18.37
C TYR A 473 0.40 0.17 -19.35
N ILE A 474 -0.89 -0.09 -19.23
CA ILE A 474 -1.58 -1.13 -20.00
C ILE A 474 -2.80 -0.50 -20.67
N GLU A 475 -2.82 -0.50 -22.00
CA GLU A 475 -4.03 -0.26 -22.80
C GLU A 475 -4.83 -1.58 -22.86
N GLN A 476 -6.08 -1.51 -22.44
CA GLN A 476 -7.00 -2.65 -22.39
C GLN A 476 -7.63 -2.92 -23.76
N PRO A 477 -8.27 -4.08 -24.00
CA PRO A 477 -8.94 -4.39 -25.25
C PRO A 477 -10.08 -3.41 -25.63
N ASP A 478 -10.66 -2.72 -24.66
CA ASP A 478 -11.69 -1.69 -24.86
C ASP A 478 -11.11 -0.30 -25.14
N GLY A 479 -9.78 -0.17 -25.22
CA GLY A 479 -9.07 1.09 -25.43
C GLY A 479 -8.87 1.92 -24.15
N SER A 480 -9.33 1.48 -23.01
CA SER A 480 -9.06 2.15 -21.73
C SER A 480 -7.62 1.95 -21.32
N HIS A 481 -7.07 2.93 -20.60
CA HIS A 481 -5.69 2.86 -20.07
C HIS A 481 -5.72 2.66 -18.56
N ARG A 482 -4.83 1.80 -18.09
CA ARG A 482 -4.64 1.62 -16.66
C ARG A 482 -3.17 1.41 -16.32
N ARG A 483 -2.76 1.90 -15.14
CA ARG A 483 -1.44 1.59 -14.59
C ARG A 483 -1.51 0.26 -13.83
N TYR A 484 -0.52 -0.60 -14.02
CA TYR A 484 -0.35 -1.79 -13.19
C TYR A 484 -0.02 -1.36 -11.76
N MET A 485 -0.79 -1.87 -10.81
CA MET A 485 -0.58 -1.63 -9.39
C MET A 485 -0.16 -2.93 -8.71
N PRO A 486 1.10 -3.03 -8.27
CA PRO A 486 1.56 -4.21 -7.55
C PRO A 486 0.84 -4.31 -6.20
N PRO A 487 0.57 -5.54 -5.72
CA PRO A 487 -0.05 -5.76 -4.41
C PRO A 487 0.73 -5.20 -3.23
N VAL A 488 2.04 -5.08 -3.37
CA VAL A 488 2.97 -4.60 -2.35
C VAL A 488 3.66 -3.33 -2.84
N LYS A 489 3.91 -2.40 -1.93
CA LYS A 489 4.79 -1.24 -2.15
C LYS A 489 5.91 -1.25 -1.14
N ARG A 490 7.12 -0.86 -1.58
CA ARG A 490 8.32 -0.89 -0.75
C ARG A 490 8.99 0.47 -0.72
N LEU A 491 9.45 0.87 0.46
CA LEU A 491 10.34 2.00 0.65
C LEU A 491 11.79 1.49 0.60
N LEU A 492 12.50 1.85 -0.46
CA LEU A 492 13.87 1.44 -0.67
C LEU A 492 14.85 2.17 0.26
N ALA A 493 15.84 1.43 0.76
CA ALA A 493 16.99 2.05 1.39
C ALA A 493 17.87 2.76 0.32
N PRO A 494 18.39 3.96 0.61
CA PRO A 494 19.39 4.56 -0.27
C PRO A 494 20.67 3.73 -0.24
N GLY A 495 21.20 3.43 -1.43
CA GLY A 495 22.38 2.56 -1.59
C GLY A 495 22.14 1.39 -2.55
N ASP A 496 20.88 1.13 -2.91
CA ASP A 496 20.50 0.18 -3.97
C ASP A 496 20.69 0.76 -5.37
N VAL A 497 21.57 1.73 -5.49
CA VAL A 497 21.90 2.36 -6.77
C VAL A 497 23.17 1.76 -7.34
N VAL A 498 23.15 1.56 -8.65
CA VAL A 498 24.32 1.17 -9.44
C VAL A 498 24.73 2.32 -10.32
N ASN A 499 26.02 2.41 -10.55
CA ASN A 499 26.60 3.39 -11.44
C ASN A 499 26.83 2.71 -12.81
N LEU A 500 25.93 2.94 -13.74
CA LEU A 500 25.99 2.38 -15.08
C LEU A 500 27.00 3.13 -15.94
N ALA A 501 28.05 2.45 -16.38
CA ALA A 501 28.99 2.98 -17.37
C ALA A 501 28.29 3.14 -18.75
N PRO A 502 28.84 3.95 -19.66
CA PRO A 502 28.35 4.06 -21.05
C PRO A 502 28.16 2.69 -21.71
N GLY A 503 26.97 2.41 -22.20
CA GLY A 503 26.60 1.14 -22.83
C GLY A 503 26.28 0.01 -21.86
N GLU A 504 26.43 0.19 -20.55
CA GLU A 504 26.08 -0.81 -19.56
C GLU A 504 24.55 -0.89 -19.34
N SER A 505 24.08 -2.07 -19.00
CA SER A 505 22.64 -2.35 -18.82
C SER A 505 22.38 -3.15 -17.54
N ILE A 506 21.22 -2.89 -16.95
CA ILE A 506 20.60 -3.75 -15.93
C ILE A 506 19.37 -4.43 -16.50
N TYR A 507 19.03 -5.58 -15.93
CA TYR A 507 17.95 -6.43 -16.41
C TYR A 507 17.13 -6.95 -15.24
N ASP A 508 15.82 -7.04 -15.42
CA ASP A 508 14.94 -7.73 -14.47
C ASP A 508 13.77 -8.42 -15.18
N SER A 509 13.09 -9.30 -14.45
CA SER A 509 11.86 -9.98 -14.88
C SER A 509 10.72 -9.57 -13.99
N VAL A 510 9.69 -8.98 -14.58
CA VAL A 510 8.50 -8.45 -13.89
C VAL A 510 7.31 -9.37 -14.15
N ASN A 511 6.71 -9.89 -13.11
CA ASN A 511 5.50 -10.71 -13.20
C ASN A 511 4.25 -9.84 -13.10
N LEU A 512 3.52 -9.68 -14.19
CA LEU A 512 2.30 -8.89 -14.26
C LEU A 512 1.01 -9.74 -14.13
N THR A 513 1.10 -11.02 -13.79
CA THR A 513 -0.06 -11.92 -13.79
C THR A 513 -1.18 -11.45 -12.86
N TYR A 514 -0.81 -10.94 -11.68
CA TYR A 514 -1.76 -10.43 -10.68
C TYR A 514 -1.41 -9.02 -10.25
N SER A 515 -2.44 -8.20 -10.07
CA SER A 515 -2.38 -6.83 -9.54
C SER A 515 -3.30 -6.69 -8.33
N THR A 516 -3.34 -5.54 -7.69
CA THR A 516 -4.32 -5.22 -6.63
C THR A 516 -5.78 -5.39 -7.09
N ALA A 517 -6.04 -5.16 -8.39
CA ALA A 517 -7.36 -5.35 -8.98
C ALA A 517 -7.64 -6.79 -9.43
N GLY A 518 -6.79 -7.74 -9.06
CA GLY A 518 -6.89 -9.13 -9.45
C GLY A 518 -6.04 -9.52 -10.66
N PRO A 519 -6.47 -10.50 -11.47
CA PRO A 519 -5.76 -10.89 -12.67
C PRO A 519 -5.64 -9.71 -13.63
N THR A 520 -4.42 -9.37 -14.01
CA THR A 520 -4.15 -8.18 -14.83
C THR A 520 -4.72 -8.29 -16.24
N PHE A 521 -4.69 -9.50 -16.82
CA PHE A 521 -5.10 -9.79 -18.19
C PHE A 521 -6.27 -10.78 -18.19
N SER A 522 -7.42 -10.32 -17.68
CA SER A 522 -8.59 -11.18 -17.47
C SER A 522 -9.49 -11.33 -18.70
N GLU A 523 -9.48 -10.36 -19.59
CA GLU A 523 -10.37 -10.30 -20.76
C GLU A 523 -9.64 -10.75 -22.03
N PRO A 524 -10.27 -11.55 -22.89
CA PRO A 524 -9.70 -11.85 -24.19
C PRO A 524 -9.60 -10.62 -25.08
N GLY A 525 -8.48 -10.46 -25.78
CA GLY A 525 -8.28 -9.32 -26.68
C GLY A 525 -6.82 -8.93 -26.84
N GLU A 526 -6.59 -7.79 -27.46
CA GLU A 526 -5.26 -7.19 -27.64
C GLU A 526 -5.02 -6.16 -26.57
N TYR A 527 -3.90 -6.28 -25.88
CA TYR A 527 -3.37 -5.34 -24.91
C TYR A 527 -2.12 -4.70 -25.46
N ARG A 528 -1.83 -3.47 -25.05
CA ARG A 528 -0.55 -2.81 -25.31
C ARG A 528 0.09 -2.40 -24.01
N ILE A 529 1.33 -2.80 -23.81
CA ILE A 529 2.07 -2.62 -22.58
C ILE A 529 3.23 -1.67 -22.85
N ARG A 530 3.42 -0.68 -21.98
CA ARG A 530 4.59 0.20 -21.94
C ARG A 530 5.13 0.28 -20.54
N ALA A 531 6.43 0.41 -20.42
CA ALA A 531 7.09 0.67 -19.14
C ALA A 531 7.63 2.11 -19.13
N TYR A 532 7.52 2.74 -17.98
CA TYR A 532 8.12 4.03 -17.67
C TYR A 532 9.10 3.83 -16.51
N TYR A 533 10.31 4.33 -16.64
CA TYR A 533 11.27 4.40 -15.56
C TYR A 533 11.59 5.87 -15.31
N GLY A 534 11.32 6.34 -14.11
CA GLY A 534 11.51 7.73 -13.72
C GLY A 534 12.42 7.83 -12.51
N ASN A 535 13.53 8.54 -12.66
CA ASN A 535 14.26 9.16 -11.57
C ASN A 535 14.40 10.66 -11.87
N GLU A 536 14.89 11.42 -10.90
CA GLU A 536 14.99 12.89 -11.00
C GLU A 536 15.87 13.37 -12.15
N GLU A 537 16.84 12.56 -12.57
CA GLU A 537 17.81 12.92 -13.62
C GLU A 537 17.45 12.35 -14.98
N ALA A 538 16.65 11.29 -15.02
CA ALA A 538 16.32 10.59 -16.26
C ALA A 538 14.98 9.88 -16.20
N ALA A 539 14.00 10.40 -16.90
CA ALA A 539 12.74 9.72 -17.16
C ALA A 539 12.75 9.14 -18.58
N VAL A 540 12.36 7.87 -18.70
CA VAL A 540 12.35 7.20 -20.00
C VAL A 540 11.17 6.24 -20.13
N MET A 541 10.59 6.16 -21.33
CA MET A 541 9.50 5.24 -21.66
C MET A 541 9.95 4.23 -22.71
N SER A 542 9.52 2.98 -22.53
CA SER A 542 9.76 1.90 -23.50
C SER A 542 8.91 2.05 -24.77
N GLY A 543 9.30 1.32 -25.81
CA GLY A 543 8.41 0.98 -26.90
C GLY A 543 7.18 0.20 -26.41
N SER A 544 6.16 0.04 -27.27
CA SER A 544 4.94 -0.69 -26.95
C SER A 544 5.10 -2.19 -27.26
N LEU A 545 4.87 -3.05 -26.26
CA LEU A 545 4.72 -4.49 -26.46
C LEU A 545 3.25 -4.81 -26.68
N ARG A 546 2.93 -5.60 -27.72
CA ARG A 546 1.59 -6.13 -27.97
C ARG A 546 1.44 -7.49 -27.32
N LEU A 547 0.39 -7.67 -26.58
CA LEU A 547 0.01 -8.93 -25.96
C LEU A 547 -1.41 -9.30 -26.39
N ARG A 548 -1.60 -10.48 -26.94
CA ARG A 548 -2.92 -11.01 -27.25
C ARG A 548 -3.30 -12.12 -26.28
N VAL A 549 -4.39 -11.95 -25.58
CA VAL A 549 -5.02 -12.95 -24.72
C VAL A 549 -6.10 -13.68 -25.51
N SER A 550 -6.02 -15.00 -25.59
CA SER A 550 -7.04 -15.81 -26.29
C SER A 550 -8.30 -16.02 -25.46
N SER A 551 -9.39 -16.44 -26.11
CA SER A 551 -10.54 -16.98 -25.40
C SER A 551 -10.28 -18.41 -24.89
N HIS A 552 -11.09 -18.88 -23.95
CA HIS A 552 -11.06 -20.30 -23.55
C HIS A 552 -11.47 -21.21 -24.71
N TYR A 553 -10.78 -22.34 -24.86
CA TYR A 553 -11.04 -23.31 -25.89
C TYR A 553 -11.78 -24.55 -25.37
N SER A 554 -11.81 -24.72 -24.03
CA SER A 554 -12.41 -25.90 -23.43
C SER A 554 -12.95 -25.62 -22.02
N LEU A 555 -13.90 -26.46 -21.58
CA LEU A 555 -14.43 -26.42 -20.20
C LEU A 555 -13.33 -26.68 -19.15
N GLU A 556 -12.32 -27.45 -19.50
CA GLU A 556 -11.19 -27.73 -18.57
C GLU A 556 -10.31 -26.48 -18.39
N GLU A 557 -10.12 -25.67 -19.43
CA GLU A 557 -9.42 -24.40 -19.30
C GLU A 557 -10.24 -23.41 -18.47
N GLU A 558 -11.56 -23.38 -18.65
CA GLU A 558 -12.46 -22.55 -17.86
C GLU A 558 -12.41 -22.91 -16.36
N LYS A 559 -12.41 -24.21 -16.02
CA LYS A 559 -12.27 -24.69 -14.65
C LYS A 559 -10.92 -24.30 -14.03
N LEU A 560 -9.83 -24.43 -14.79
CA LEU A 560 -8.50 -24.03 -14.35
C LEU A 560 -8.44 -22.52 -14.12
N THR A 561 -9.01 -21.74 -15.02
CA THR A 561 -9.14 -20.27 -14.90
C THR A 561 -9.92 -19.90 -13.65
N HIS A 562 -11.06 -20.56 -13.39
CA HIS A 562 -11.86 -20.30 -12.20
C HIS A 562 -11.08 -20.57 -10.91
N PHE A 563 -10.29 -21.62 -10.86
CA PHE A 563 -9.40 -21.92 -9.74
C PHE A 563 -8.32 -20.84 -9.57
N LEU A 564 -7.64 -20.43 -10.65
CA LEU A 564 -6.57 -19.42 -10.61
C LEU A 564 -7.08 -18.01 -10.28
N ARG A 565 -8.39 -17.77 -10.42
CA ARG A 565 -9.06 -16.53 -10.01
C ARG A 565 -9.31 -16.43 -8.50
N ARG A 566 -9.21 -17.50 -7.77
CA ARG A 566 -9.44 -17.50 -6.33
C ARG A 566 -8.40 -16.59 -5.65
N VAL A 567 -8.85 -15.79 -4.68
CA VAL A 567 -8.01 -14.82 -3.96
C VAL A 567 -6.87 -15.52 -3.20
N ASP A 568 -7.18 -16.61 -2.50
CA ASP A 568 -6.20 -17.40 -1.75
C ASP A 568 -5.14 -18.02 -2.67
N VAL A 569 -5.55 -18.52 -3.83
CA VAL A 569 -4.62 -19.06 -4.85
C VAL A 569 -3.74 -17.95 -5.42
N ALA A 570 -4.31 -16.82 -5.77
CA ALA A 570 -3.57 -15.69 -6.33
C ALA A 570 -2.57 -15.08 -5.33
N LYS A 571 -2.96 -14.94 -4.06
CA LYS A 571 -2.05 -14.53 -2.99
C LYS A 571 -0.87 -15.49 -2.86
N PHE A 572 -1.15 -16.80 -2.79
CA PHE A 572 -0.11 -17.81 -2.72
C PHE A 572 0.86 -17.76 -3.92
N LEU A 573 0.32 -17.58 -5.13
CA LEU A 573 1.12 -17.50 -6.35
C LEU A 573 1.95 -16.22 -6.44
N TYR A 574 1.40 -15.09 -6.01
CA TYR A 574 2.11 -13.82 -5.98
C TYR A 574 3.29 -13.87 -4.99
N TYR A 575 3.03 -14.26 -3.75
CA TYR A 575 4.06 -14.37 -2.72
C TYR A 575 4.97 -15.60 -2.89
N ARG A 576 4.60 -16.52 -3.77
CA ARG A 576 5.26 -17.83 -3.96
C ARG A 576 5.41 -18.59 -2.65
N GLY A 577 4.36 -18.58 -1.83
CA GLY A 577 4.31 -19.27 -0.56
C GLY A 577 3.23 -18.72 0.37
N GLY A 578 3.10 -19.35 1.52
CA GLY A 578 2.18 -18.98 2.58
C GLY A 578 2.32 -19.89 3.79
N GLY A 579 1.72 -19.51 4.89
CA GLY A 579 1.69 -20.31 6.13
C GLY A 579 0.70 -21.46 6.09
N PRO A 580 0.48 -22.15 7.22
CA PRO A 580 -0.36 -23.34 7.33
C PRO A 580 -1.80 -23.15 6.86
N LYS A 581 -2.35 -21.95 6.88
CA LYS A 581 -3.69 -21.69 6.34
C LYS A 581 -3.82 -21.92 4.83
N TYR A 582 -2.69 -21.97 4.12
CA TYR A 582 -2.64 -22.28 2.70
C TYR A 582 -2.43 -23.76 2.37
N ASP A 583 -2.38 -24.68 3.38
CA ASP A 583 -2.16 -26.12 3.16
C ASP A 583 -3.18 -26.71 2.18
N GLY A 584 -4.45 -26.28 2.24
CA GLY A 584 -5.47 -26.66 1.27
C GLY A 584 -5.17 -26.21 -0.15
N VAL A 585 -4.72 -24.96 -0.31
CA VAL A 585 -4.31 -24.40 -1.62
C VAL A 585 -3.10 -25.18 -2.16
N VAL A 586 -2.12 -25.47 -1.31
CA VAL A 586 -0.92 -26.24 -1.68
C VAL A 586 -1.31 -27.63 -2.20
N GLN A 587 -2.21 -28.34 -1.51
CA GLN A 587 -2.69 -29.64 -1.95
C GLN A 587 -3.41 -29.56 -3.30
N GLU A 588 -4.33 -28.60 -3.48
CA GLU A 588 -5.04 -28.40 -4.74
C GLU A 588 -4.06 -28.06 -5.89
N LEU A 589 -3.02 -27.24 -5.63
CA LEU A 589 -1.99 -26.91 -6.62
C LEU A 589 -1.18 -28.14 -7.02
N GLU A 590 -0.83 -29.03 -6.08
CA GLU A 590 -0.16 -30.30 -6.40
C GLU A 590 -1.02 -31.21 -7.30
N GLU A 591 -2.32 -31.30 -7.02
CA GLU A 591 -3.27 -32.05 -7.84
C GLU A 591 -3.40 -31.49 -9.26
N ILE A 592 -3.51 -30.16 -9.37
CA ILE A 592 -3.57 -29.46 -10.66
C ILE A 592 -2.29 -29.65 -11.46
N CYS A 593 -1.11 -29.55 -10.82
CA CYS A 593 0.15 -29.81 -11.49
C CYS A 593 0.19 -31.22 -12.09
N GLY A 594 -0.30 -32.24 -11.35
CA GLY A 594 -0.39 -33.62 -11.85
C GLY A 594 -1.36 -33.78 -13.01
N LYS A 595 -2.52 -33.10 -12.94
CA LYS A 595 -3.57 -33.20 -13.95
C LYS A 595 -3.22 -32.53 -15.28
N TYR A 596 -2.62 -31.34 -15.21
CA TYR A 596 -2.43 -30.47 -16.39
C TYR A 596 -1.00 -30.45 -16.95
N GLU A 597 -0.06 -31.25 -16.41
CA GLU A 597 1.36 -31.26 -16.81
C GLU A 597 1.59 -31.42 -18.32
N LYS A 598 0.72 -32.16 -19.00
CA LYS A 598 0.86 -32.43 -20.45
C LYS A 598 0.20 -31.37 -21.31
N ASN A 599 -0.92 -30.81 -20.84
CA ASN A 599 -1.80 -29.99 -21.67
C ASN A 599 -1.60 -28.49 -21.46
N GLN A 600 -1.07 -28.10 -20.29
CA GLN A 600 -0.84 -26.69 -19.90
C GLN A 600 0.53 -26.55 -19.22
N PRO A 601 1.63 -26.91 -19.90
CA PRO A 601 2.96 -26.94 -19.28
C PRO A 601 3.43 -25.57 -18.80
N GLU A 602 3.03 -24.48 -19.46
CA GLU A 602 3.38 -23.10 -19.13
C GLU A 602 2.84 -22.73 -17.75
N ILE A 603 1.55 -22.97 -17.52
CA ILE A 603 0.90 -22.73 -16.24
C ILE A 603 1.50 -23.65 -15.17
N VAL A 604 1.60 -24.95 -15.46
CA VAL A 604 2.10 -25.94 -14.48
C VAL A 604 3.52 -25.63 -14.02
N GLN A 605 4.42 -25.20 -14.89
CA GLN A 605 5.78 -24.83 -14.50
C GLN A 605 5.81 -23.63 -13.54
N GLN A 606 4.92 -22.66 -13.72
CA GLN A 606 4.80 -21.54 -12.78
C GLN A 606 4.20 -21.97 -11.44
N LEU A 607 3.19 -22.84 -11.44
CA LEU A 607 2.65 -23.43 -10.21
C LEU A 607 3.72 -24.24 -9.46
N GLN A 608 4.50 -25.04 -10.19
CA GLN A 608 5.63 -25.78 -9.63
C GLN A 608 6.74 -24.87 -9.11
N LEU A 609 6.97 -23.71 -9.75
CA LEU A 609 7.90 -22.72 -9.25
C LEU A 609 7.44 -22.16 -7.90
N ALA A 610 6.15 -21.76 -7.80
CA ALA A 610 5.60 -21.24 -6.54
C ALA A 610 5.65 -22.28 -5.42
N LEU A 611 5.24 -23.54 -5.69
CA LEU A 611 5.36 -24.65 -4.75
C LEU A 611 6.81 -24.93 -4.35
N GLY A 612 7.73 -24.84 -5.32
CA GLY A 612 9.14 -25.09 -5.08
C GLY A 612 9.77 -24.03 -4.17
N VAL A 613 9.42 -22.76 -4.35
CA VAL A 613 9.85 -21.66 -3.48
C VAL A 613 9.25 -21.83 -2.08
N HIS A 614 7.95 -22.14 -1.99
CA HIS A 614 7.27 -22.41 -0.73
C HIS A 614 7.96 -23.52 0.08
N TYR A 615 8.21 -24.67 -0.53
CA TYR A 615 8.87 -25.79 0.16
C TYR A 615 10.36 -25.56 0.46
N ALA A 616 11.03 -24.65 -0.26
CA ALA A 616 12.46 -24.37 -0.07
C ALA A 616 12.76 -23.49 1.14
N ARG A 617 11.77 -22.80 1.70
CA ARG A 617 11.93 -21.78 2.73
C ARG A 617 11.22 -22.17 4.02
N ASP A 618 11.83 -21.83 5.15
CA ASP A 618 11.13 -21.80 6.43
C ASP A 618 10.07 -20.68 6.37
N PHE A 619 8.96 -20.85 7.10
CA PHE A 619 7.90 -19.88 7.18
C PHE A 619 7.57 -19.55 8.64
N LYS A 620 7.64 -18.26 9.01
CA LYS A 620 7.31 -17.80 10.34
C LYS A 620 5.80 -17.65 10.53
N THR A 621 5.33 -18.08 11.67
CA THR A 621 3.96 -17.88 12.16
C THR A 621 4.01 -17.43 13.61
N VAL A 622 2.91 -16.93 14.14
CA VAL A 622 2.81 -16.57 15.55
C VAL A 622 1.85 -17.50 16.26
N LYS A 623 2.26 -18.02 17.40
CA LYS A 623 1.42 -18.82 18.30
C LYS A 623 1.11 -18.04 19.55
N VAL A 624 -0.15 -17.99 19.92
CA VAL A 624 -0.62 -17.37 21.15
C VAL A 624 -0.57 -18.40 22.28
N ILE A 625 0.23 -18.15 23.31
CA ILE A 625 0.35 -18.98 24.50
C ILE A 625 0.09 -18.09 25.73
N GLY A 626 -1.13 -18.13 26.25
CA GLY A 626 -1.58 -17.22 27.30
C GLY A 626 -1.61 -15.77 26.79
N LYS A 627 -0.78 -14.90 27.37
CA LYS A 627 -0.61 -13.50 26.95
C LYS A 627 0.62 -13.28 26.07
N LYS A 628 1.36 -14.33 25.69
CA LYS A 628 2.59 -14.20 24.90
C LYS A 628 2.31 -14.55 23.45
N ARG A 629 2.86 -13.77 22.55
CA ARG A 629 2.95 -14.03 21.13
C ARG A 629 4.31 -14.61 20.82
N LEU A 630 4.38 -15.89 20.49
CA LEU A 630 5.64 -16.59 20.25
C LEU A 630 5.81 -16.88 18.76
N ILE A 631 6.92 -16.47 18.20
CA ILE A 631 7.28 -16.80 16.83
C ILE A 631 7.54 -18.31 16.76
N SER A 632 6.93 -18.95 15.78
CA SER A 632 7.07 -20.37 15.49
C SER A 632 7.41 -20.55 14.02
N VAL A 633 8.26 -21.50 13.70
CA VAL A 633 8.75 -21.72 12.34
C VAL A 633 8.24 -23.03 11.78
N VAL A 634 7.50 -22.94 10.68
CA VAL A 634 7.20 -24.09 9.82
C VAL A 634 8.44 -24.33 8.97
N LYS A 635 9.03 -25.52 9.13
CA LYS A 635 10.28 -25.84 8.48
C LYS A 635 10.11 -26.19 7.01
N ALA A 636 11.10 -25.80 6.21
CA ALA A 636 11.21 -26.15 4.80
C ALA A 636 11.13 -27.66 4.57
N GLU A 637 10.56 -28.04 3.43
CA GLU A 637 10.47 -29.43 2.96
C GLU A 637 11.39 -29.68 1.74
N PRO A 638 12.71 -29.81 1.92
CA PRO A 638 13.67 -29.73 0.82
C PRO A 638 13.48 -30.82 -0.24
N LYS A 639 12.96 -31.99 0.11
CA LYS A 639 12.68 -33.05 -0.88
C LYS A 639 11.52 -32.66 -1.81
N LYS A 640 10.46 -32.05 -1.27
CA LYS A 640 9.36 -31.50 -2.08
C LYS A 640 9.82 -30.31 -2.92
N ALA A 641 10.66 -29.45 -2.34
CA ALA A 641 11.27 -28.33 -3.05
C ALA A 641 12.07 -28.79 -4.27
N ILE A 642 12.95 -29.78 -4.11
CA ILE A 642 13.71 -30.35 -5.23
C ILE A 642 12.79 -30.90 -6.32
N LYS A 643 11.73 -31.64 -5.95
CA LYS A 643 10.76 -32.17 -6.89
C LYS A 643 10.06 -31.06 -7.69
N ALA A 644 9.52 -30.07 -6.99
CA ALA A 644 8.76 -28.99 -7.60
C ALA A 644 9.66 -28.08 -8.47
N LEU A 645 10.81 -27.61 -7.95
CA LEU A 645 11.75 -26.79 -8.71
C LEU A 645 12.31 -27.53 -9.94
N SER A 646 12.62 -28.83 -9.82
CA SER A 646 13.05 -29.63 -10.97
C SER A 646 11.96 -29.71 -12.06
N GLY A 647 10.69 -29.80 -11.64
CA GLY A 647 9.54 -29.73 -12.56
C GLY A 647 9.42 -28.40 -13.25
N ALA A 648 9.49 -27.30 -12.49
CA ALA A 648 9.45 -25.93 -13.01
C ALA A 648 10.56 -25.64 -14.02
N LEU A 649 11.76 -26.14 -13.76
CA LEU A 649 12.90 -25.99 -14.67
C LEU A 649 12.83 -26.90 -15.90
N GLY A 650 11.81 -27.76 -16.03
CA GLY A 650 11.73 -28.79 -17.05
C GLY A 650 12.68 -29.98 -16.78
N SER A 651 12.17 -31.20 -16.90
CA SER A 651 12.94 -32.42 -16.56
C SER A 651 14.25 -32.52 -17.34
N ALA A 652 15.27 -33.15 -16.75
CA ALA A 652 16.57 -33.39 -17.36
C ALA A 652 16.51 -34.16 -18.69
N LYS A 653 15.37 -34.74 -19.03
CA LYS A 653 15.11 -35.55 -20.24
C LYS A 653 14.55 -34.74 -21.43
N GLY A 654 14.86 -33.46 -21.55
CA GLY A 654 14.62 -32.70 -22.79
C GLY A 654 13.32 -31.90 -22.87
N LYS A 655 12.50 -31.80 -21.83
CA LYS A 655 11.42 -30.81 -21.80
C LYS A 655 12.05 -29.40 -21.68
N ALA A 656 11.71 -28.55 -22.63
CA ALA A 656 12.10 -27.11 -22.52
C ALA A 656 11.39 -26.48 -21.32
N THR A 657 12.06 -25.54 -20.67
CA THR A 657 11.39 -24.65 -19.72
C THR A 657 10.66 -23.55 -20.47
N THR A 658 9.54 -23.10 -19.93
CA THR A 658 8.79 -21.93 -20.40
C THR A 658 9.09 -20.70 -19.57
N LEU A 659 9.95 -20.84 -18.54
CA LEU A 659 10.41 -19.73 -17.73
C LEU A 659 11.36 -18.83 -18.55
N ASP A 660 11.24 -17.53 -18.36
CA ASP A 660 12.22 -16.59 -18.90
C ASP A 660 13.62 -16.82 -18.30
N ALA A 661 14.65 -16.30 -18.96
CA ALA A 661 16.03 -16.60 -18.61
C ALA A 661 16.42 -16.18 -17.17
N LEU A 662 15.92 -15.03 -16.69
CA LEU A 662 16.22 -14.55 -15.34
C LEU A 662 15.48 -15.38 -14.27
N THR A 663 14.19 -15.62 -14.46
CA THR A 663 13.41 -16.50 -13.57
C THR A 663 13.99 -17.91 -13.53
N PHE A 664 14.39 -18.44 -14.69
CA PHE A 664 15.07 -19.74 -14.77
C PHE A 664 16.39 -19.75 -13.99
N ALA A 665 17.19 -18.67 -14.11
CA ALA A 665 18.45 -18.54 -13.38
C ALA A 665 18.23 -18.49 -11.86
N LYS A 666 17.30 -17.64 -11.40
CA LYS A 666 16.93 -17.53 -9.97
C LYS A 666 16.42 -18.87 -9.42
N ALA A 667 15.52 -19.57 -10.13
CA ALA A 667 14.99 -20.87 -9.73
C ALA A 667 16.09 -21.96 -9.71
N SER A 668 17.00 -21.95 -10.68
CA SER A 668 18.15 -22.87 -10.72
C SER A 668 19.09 -22.65 -9.54
N GLY A 669 19.34 -21.36 -9.18
CA GLY A 669 20.11 -21.01 -8.01
C GLY A 669 19.51 -21.54 -6.72
N LEU A 670 18.20 -21.34 -6.52
CA LEU A 670 17.48 -21.84 -5.35
C LEU A 670 17.51 -23.39 -5.28
N LEU A 671 17.32 -24.07 -6.41
CA LEU A 671 17.42 -25.54 -6.44
C LEU A 671 18.81 -26.02 -6.04
N LEU A 672 19.86 -25.34 -6.52
CA LEU A 672 21.23 -25.66 -6.10
C LEU A 672 21.44 -25.47 -4.61
N ASP A 673 20.94 -24.38 -4.02
CA ASP A 673 21.06 -24.12 -2.58
C ASP A 673 20.38 -25.21 -1.75
N VAL A 674 19.19 -25.64 -2.16
CA VAL A 674 18.47 -26.73 -1.49
C VAL A 674 19.21 -28.07 -1.63
N CYS A 675 19.71 -28.39 -2.83
CA CYS A 675 20.45 -29.61 -3.07
C CYS A 675 21.77 -29.66 -2.27
N GLU A 676 22.50 -28.53 -2.23
CA GLU A 676 23.77 -28.44 -1.49
C GLU A 676 23.55 -28.59 0.03
N LYS A 677 22.49 -27.97 0.58
CA LYS A 677 22.11 -28.14 1.99
C LYS A 677 21.75 -29.60 2.33
N LEU A 678 21.09 -30.30 1.41
CA LEU A 678 20.68 -31.70 1.61
C LEU A 678 21.79 -32.72 1.27
N GLY A 679 22.86 -32.29 0.60
CA GLY A 679 23.93 -33.17 0.11
C GLY A 679 23.57 -33.94 -1.14
N ASP A 680 22.54 -33.53 -1.90
CA ASP A 680 22.17 -34.13 -3.18
C ASP A 680 23.02 -33.56 -4.31
N TRP A 681 24.31 -33.93 -4.29
CA TRP A 681 25.31 -33.46 -5.24
C TRP A 681 25.02 -33.86 -6.68
N LYS A 682 24.32 -34.98 -6.88
CA LYS A 682 23.94 -35.46 -8.21
C LYS A 682 22.91 -34.54 -8.89
N THR A 683 21.87 -34.20 -8.17
CA THR A 683 20.85 -33.26 -8.69
C THR A 683 21.45 -31.87 -8.84
N ALA A 684 22.30 -31.45 -7.92
CA ALA A 684 23.03 -30.19 -8.02
C ALA A 684 23.89 -30.10 -9.28
N GLU A 685 24.68 -31.15 -9.59
CA GLU A 685 25.52 -31.20 -10.80
C GLU A 685 24.69 -31.07 -12.08
N LEU A 686 23.62 -31.87 -12.19
CA LEU A 686 22.71 -31.83 -13.35
C LEU A 686 22.04 -30.46 -13.53
N THR A 687 21.64 -29.85 -12.42
CA THR A 687 21.02 -28.51 -12.42
C THR A 687 22.00 -27.44 -12.91
N ALA A 688 23.23 -27.45 -12.36
CA ALA A 688 24.25 -26.48 -12.76
C ALA A 688 24.66 -26.64 -14.23
N GLU A 689 24.80 -27.89 -14.72
CA GLU A 689 25.07 -28.15 -16.13
C GLU A 689 23.96 -27.67 -17.04
N LYS A 690 22.69 -27.90 -16.65
CA LYS A 690 21.53 -27.42 -17.40
C LYS A 690 21.49 -25.90 -17.44
N ALA A 691 21.69 -25.26 -16.29
CA ALA A 691 21.72 -23.80 -16.19
C ALA A 691 22.81 -23.19 -17.09
N ILE A 692 24.02 -23.74 -17.08
CA ILE A 692 25.10 -23.27 -17.94
C ILE A 692 24.73 -23.39 -19.42
N ARG A 693 24.15 -24.52 -19.84
CA ARG A 693 23.75 -24.71 -21.26
C ARG A 693 22.65 -23.75 -21.71
N GLN A 694 21.68 -23.46 -20.85
CA GLN A 694 20.55 -22.60 -21.22
C GLN A 694 20.86 -21.11 -21.16
N LEU A 695 21.81 -20.71 -20.31
CA LEU A 695 22.08 -19.29 -20.05
C LEU A 695 23.31 -18.75 -20.82
N GLN A 696 24.04 -19.58 -21.58
CA GLN A 696 25.33 -19.17 -22.17
C GLN A 696 25.21 -18.00 -23.15
N ASP A 697 24.09 -17.87 -23.86
CA ASP A 697 23.88 -16.89 -24.91
C ASP A 697 23.00 -15.68 -24.46
N HIS A 698 22.65 -15.62 -23.16
CA HIS A 698 21.82 -14.57 -22.61
C HIS A 698 22.65 -13.52 -21.85
N GLU A 699 22.71 -12.31 -22.40
CA GLU A 699 23.42 -11.18 -21.77
C GLU A 699 22.86 -10.86 -20.38
N SER A 700 21.51 -10.88 -20.23
CA SER A 700 20.79 -10.60 -18.99
C SER A 700 21.18 -11.51 -17.81
N THR A 701 21.72 -12.70 -18.08
CA THR A 701 22.06 -13.71 -17.07
C THR A 701 23.55 -13.98 -16.95
N LYS A 702 24.41 -13.14 -17.52
CA LYS A 702 25.87 -13.33 -17.54
C LYS A 702 26.48 -13.52 -16.14
N ALA A 703 26.00 -12.78 -15.16
CA ALA A 703 26.45 -12.92 -13.77
C ALA A 703 26.07 -14.30 -13.21
N HIS A 704 24.82 -14.73 -13.42
CA HIS A 704 24.34 -16.07 -13.02
C HIS A 704 25.11 -17.19 -13.72
N PHE A 705 25.34 -17.06 -15.02
CA PHE A 705 26.12 -18.03 -15.79
C PHE A 705 27.52 -18.24 -15.22
N ASN A 706 28.24 -17.16 -14.88
CA ASN A 706 29.55 -17.22 -14.26
C ASN A 706 29.52 -17.86 -12.87
N SER A 707 28.50 -17.55 -12.09
CA SER A 707 28.25 -18.15 -10.78
C SER A 707 28.03 -19.67 -10.89
N PHE A 708 27.20 -20.12 -11.83
CA PHE A 708 26.97 -21.56 -12.06
C PHE A 708 28.21 -22.32 -12.48
N LYS A 709 29.07 -21.75 -13.34
CA LYS A 709 30.37 -22.36 -13.69
C LYS A 709 31.27 -22.55 -12.46
N LYS A 710 31.34 -21.55 -11.59
CA LYS A 710 32.11 -21.65 -10.33
C LYS A 710 31.53 -22.71 -9.41
N ARG A 711 30.20 -22.72 -9.21
CA ARG A 711 29.50 -23.71 -8.37
C ARG A 711 29.66 -25.13 -8.93
N LEU A 712 29.50 -25.36 -10.24
CA LEU A 712 29.71 -26.67 -10.85
C LEU A 712 31.08 -27.25 -10.54
N THR A 713 32.13 -26.42 -10.59
CA THR A 713 33.49 -26.85 -10.25
C THR A 713 33.60 -27.30 -8.80
N GLN A 714 32.89 -26.63 -7.88
CA GLN A 714 32.85 -27.02 -6.45
C GLN A 714 32.04 -28.28 -6.21
N ILE A 715 30.87 -28.37 -6.84
CA ILE A 715 29.97 -29.54 -6.74
C ILE A 715 30.70 -30.80 -7.21
N ARG A 716 31.38 -30.80 -8.35
CA ARG A 716 32.14 -31.94 -8.88
C ARG A 716 33.25 -32.43 -7.97
N LYS A 717 33.85 -31.55 -7.13
CA LYS A 717 34.80 -31.95 -6.10
C LYS A 717 34.12 -32.71 -4.93
N LYS A 718 32.82 -32.41 -4.67
CA LYS A 718 32.05 -33.07 -3.62
C LYS A 718 31.46 -34.39 -4.11
N THR A 719 31.00 -34.46 -5.37
CA THR A 719 30.48 -35.69 -6.00
C THR A 719 31.55 -36.79 -6.12
N LYS A 720 32.86 -36.43 -6.22
CA LYS A 720 33.98 -37.38 -6.31
C LYS A 720 34.46 -37.90 -4.94
N LYS A 721 34.03 -37.30 -3.85
CA LYS A 721 34.26 -37.77 -2.49
C LYS A 721 33.11 -38.62 -2.00
#